data_372226f057254b994de76e0731d177ce
#
_entry.id   372226f057254b994de76e0731d177ce
#
_cell.length_a   1.000
_cell.length_b   1.000
_cell.length_c   1.000
_cell.angle_alpha   90.00
_cell.angle_beta   90.00
_cell.angle_gamma   90.00
#
_symmetry.space_group_name_H-M   'P 1'
#
loop_
_entity.id
_entity.type
_entity.pdbx_description
1 polymer ?
#
loop_
_entity_poly.entity_id
_entity_poly.type
_entity_poly.pdbx_seq_one_letter_code
_entity_poly.pdbx_strand_id
1 'polypeptide(L)'
;MLRYSLLTAGLMLGASAIAAPAGDLPLMPWPAKVERPTTQGALVLNDKISISVSGDDLGDAVNRLRQRIALQTGWTLQPQAEQTDKPTIRIAIAKKVKPQPLPDSDESYKLTVDANGVNISANTRFGALRGMETLLQLMQNGAENTSLPWVTIEDSPRFPWRGLLLDSARHFIPLPDIKRQIDGMAAAKLNVLHWHLTDDQGWRFSSKRYPKLTQLASDGLFYTPEQMREVVRYATGRGIRVVPEIDMPGHASAIAVAYPELMSAPGPYGMERHWGVLKPVLDPTKEATYAFADAMVSELAAIFPDSYLHIGGDEVDDSQWKANPAIQNFMRDNRLADSHALQAYFNRKLETILEKHHRQMVGWDEIYHPDLPKSILIQSWQGQDALGQVAQNGYKGILSTGFYLDQPQSTAYHYRNEIVPQGLNGVDVIADTDSAQSWAFSMPRLKGKPVEGSFTLVKGDAGWRGFIDFAGKSRRAVDNIQWRDDNQVTFTVDTWMGETRPVVNVDNDKLTGYFLVGNTRYPISGTRLDEVPKGIPPVVPDVANQANLLGGEAALWAENVVAPVLDIRLWPRAFAVSERLWSAQDVNDVDNMYTRLQAMDSWSTVSVGLQQHTQQQVQFTRLANNADTLPLQILAQAVEPAQYYTRQHLKFQAGNYHQFEPLNRFADALNAESATVRQMHKWADRLVSDAEDTESADALRHVFNRWQSNTSDALALSENSYQLKAMKPVIQEVDKLASIGLRLTDLVARQGTLDDKEIASIQSELDNAAKVQDEVVIAAVYPLETLLRATRNQ
;
A
#
# COMPACT_ATOMS: atom_id res chain seq x y z
N MET A 1 -17.63 67.97 24.00
CA MET A 1 -17.48 67.60 22.58
C MET A 1 -16.57 66.37 22.47
N LEU A 2 -17.19 65.17 22.54
CA LEU A 2 -16.48 63.88 22.39
C LEU A 2 -16.59 63.46 20.91
N ARG A 3 -15.44 63.15 20.29
CA ARG A 3 -15.37 62.53 18.99
C ARG A 3 -15.17 61.02 19.19
N TYR A 4 -16.12 60.21 18.74
CA TYR A 4 -16.00 58.77 18.63
C TYR A 4 -15.35 58.46 17.29
N SER A 5 -14.22 57.75 17.34
CA SER A 5 -13.59 57.13 16.19
C SER A 5 -14.09 55.68 16.08
N LEU A 6 -14.80 55.34 15.03
CA LEU A 6 -15.15 53.98 14.67
C LEU A 6 -13.91 53.34 13.99
N LEU A 7 -13.36 52.31 14.60
CA LEU A 7 -12.48 51.36 13.95
C LEU A 7 -13.32 50.31 13.22
N THR A 8 -13.32 50.32 11.91
CA THR A 8 -13.83 49.26 11.07
C THR A 8 -12.76 48.18 10.96
N ALA A 9 -12.96 47.06 11.64
CA ALA A 9 -12.22 45.85 11.47
C ALA A 9 -12.70 45.15 10.19
N GLY A 10 -11.91 45.21 9.14
CA GLY A 10 -12.12 44.46 7.89
C GLY A 10 -11.86 42.99 8.13
N LEU A 11 -12.92 42.15 8.15
CA LEU A 11 -12.79 40.72 8.00
C LEU A 11 -12.29 40.44 6.56
N MET A 12 -11.05 40.04 6.45
CA MET A 12 -10.57 39.35 5.26
C MET A 12 -11.16 37.93 5.27
N LEU A 13 -12.27 37.72 4.61
CA LEU A 13 -12.74 36.42 4.19
C LEU A 13 -11.73 35.89 3.16
N GLY A 14 -10.85 35.01 3.60
CA GLY A 14 -10.09 34.17 2.71
C GLY A 14 -11.07 33.35 1.89
N ALA A 15 -11.18 33.66 0.60
CA ALA A 15 -11.85 32.78 -0.34
C ALA A 15 -11.03 31.49 -0.43
N SER A 16 -11.45 30.47 0.30
CA SER A 16 -11.04 29.11 0.04
C SER A 16 -11.45 28.82 -1.40
N ALA A 17 -10.48 28.67 -2.29
CA ALA A 17 -10.72 28.17 -3.63
C ALA A 17 -11.34 26.77 -3.46
N ILE A 18 -12.66 26.69 -3.68
CA ILE A 18 -13.35 25.39 -3.79
C ILE A 18 -12.69 24.69 -4.96
N ALA A 19 -11.89 23.66 -4.68
CA ALA A 19 -11.36 22.78 -5.72
C ALA A 19 -12.56 22.28 -6.53
N ALA A 20 -12.49 22.43 -7.86
CA ALA A 20 -13.52 21.89 -8.74
C ALA A 20 -13.66 20.39 -8.44
N PRO A 21 -14.91 19.86 -8.43
CA PRO A 21 -15.10 18.45 -8.16
C PRO A 21 -14.26 17.62 -9.13
N ALA A 22 -13.43 16.72 -8.58
CA ALA A 22 -12.52 15.84 -9.29
C ALA A 22 -13.29 14.74 -10.07
N GLY A 23 -14.25 15.11 -10.93
CA GLY A 23 -15.19 14.17 -11.55
C GLY A 23 -14.98 13.89 -13.04
N ASP A 24 -14.36 14.79 -13.77
CA ASP A 24 -14.39 14.74 -15.23
C ASP A 24 -13.09 14.31 -15.91
N LEU A 25 -11.96 14.22 -15.19
CA LEU A 25 -10.66 13.86 -15.75
C LEU A 25 -10.08 12.62 -15.08
N PRO A 26 -9.58 11.63 -15.86
CA PRO A 26 -9.04 10.39 -15.31
C PRO A 26 -7.59 10.57 -14.82
N LEU A 27 -7.31 11.62 -14.04
CA LEU A 27 -5.97 11.94 -13.56
C LEU A 27 -5.69 11.29 -12.21
N MET A 28 -4.56 10.62 -12.08
CA MET A 28 -4.08 10.06 -10.82
C MET A 28 -2.54 9.94 -10.83
N PRO A 29 -1.81 10.61 -9.92
CA PRO A 29 -2.30 11.49 -8.84
C PRO A 29 -3.02 12.74 -9.34
N TRP A 30 -4.00 13.23 -8.54
CA TRP A 30 -4.71 14.47 -8.87
C TRP A 30 -3.79 15.68 -8.72
N PRO A 31 -3.72 16.57 -9.73
CA PRO A 31 -2.84 17.72 -9.69
C PRO A 31 -3.23 18.76 -8.64
N ALA A 32 -2.26 19.58 -8.23
CA ALA A 32 -2.47 20.64 -7.24
C ALA A 32 -3.50 21.69 -7.70
N LYS A 33 -3.52 22.02 -9.01
CA LYS A 33 -4.48 22.96 -9.56
C LYS A 33 -4.89 22.52 -10.97
N VAL A 34 -6.20 22.48 -11.22
CA VAL A 34 -6.80 22.14 -12.51
C VAL A 34 -7.83 23.21 -12.87
N GLU A 35 -7.63 23.89 -13.99
CA GLU A 35 -8.55 24.91 -14.51
C GLU A 35 -9.07 24.50 -15.88
N ARG A 36 -10.39 24.47 -16.04
CA ARG A 36 -11.04 24.24 -17.32
C ARG A 36 -11.64 25.56 -17.83
N PRO A 37 -11.47 25.89 -19.11
CA PRO A 37 -12.06 27.09 -19.66
C PRO A 37 -13.60 26.99 -19.63
N THR A 38 -14.28 28.15 -19.54
CA THR A 38 -15.74 28.22 -19.52
C THR A 38 -16.33 27.63 -20.79
N THR A 39 -15.70 27.89 -21.94
CA THR A 39 -16.01 27.24 -23.21
C THR A 39 -15.23 25.95 -23.29
N GLN A 40 -15.91 24.83 -23.13
CA GLN A 40 -15.28 23.52 -23.26
C GLN A 40 -14.91 23.23 -24.73
N GLY A 41 -13.76 22.59 -24.91
CA GLY A 41 -13.27 22.15 -26.20
C GLY A 41 -12.22 21.06 -26.04
N ALA A 42 -11.80 20.49 -27.17
CA ALA A 42 -10.76 19.49 -27.21
C ALA A 42 -9.79 19.75 -28.37
N LEU A 43 -8.55 19.41 -28.16
CA LEU A 43 -7.53 19.36 -29.22
C LEU A 43 -7.61 17.96 -29.86
N VAL A 44 -8.06 17.89 -31.10
CA VAL A 44 -8.08 16.62 -31.88
C VAL A 44 -6.66 16.30 -32.32
N LEU A 45 -6.23 15.07 -32.07
CA LEU A 45 -4.91 14.55 -32.45
C LEU A 45 -5.00 13.68 -33.70
N ASN A 46 -3.87 13.51 -34.38
CA ASN A 46 -3.69 12.60 -35.52
C ASN A 46 -2.27 11.99 -35.51
N ASP A 47 -1.97 11.15 -36.49
CA ASP A 47 -0.68 10.46 -36.64
C ASP A 47 0.53 11.35 -36.95
N LYS A 48 0.30 12.68 -37.21
CA LYS A 48 1.35 13.66 -37.51
C LYS A 48 1.78 14.49 -36.32
N ILE A 49 1.72 13.91 -35.12
CA ILE A 49 2.15 14.59 -33.89
C ILE A 49 3.63 14.94 -33.96
N SER A 50 3.94 16.22 -33.80
CA SER A 50 5.31 16.75 -33.69
C SER A 50 5.57 17.25 -32.26
N ILE A 51 6.77 16.99 -31.77
CA ILE A 51 7.18 17.35 -30.39
C ILE A 51 8.45 18.20 -30.48
N SER A 52 8.46 19.35 -29.82
CA SER A 52 9.67 20.18 -29.66
C SER A 52 10.07 20.27 -28.20
N VAL A 53 11.37 20.27 -27.93
CA VAL A 53 11.95 20.43 -26.61
C VAL A 53 12.95 21.57 -26.64
N SER A 54 12.93 22.40 -25.62
CA SER A 54 13.87 23.52 -25.45
C SER A 54 14.38 23.60 -24.01
N GLY A 55 15.58 24.12 -23.84
CA GLY A 55 16.20 24.43 -22.53
C GLY A 55 17.06 23.30 -21.97
N ASP A 56 16.64 22.08 -22.04
CA ASP A 56 17.43 20.89 -21.62
C ASP A 56 17.15 19.71 -22.56
N ASP A 57 18.05 18.75 -22.60
CA ASP A 57 17.89 17.50 -23.36
C ASP A 57 17.19 16.45 -22.52
N LEU A 58 16.05 15.97 -22.97
CA LEU A 58 15.29 14.90 -22.32
C LEU A 58 15.74 13.49 -22.72
N GLY A 59 16.72 13.37 -23.61
CA GLY A 59 17.21 12.08 -24.11
C GLY A 59 16.09 11.22 -24.68
N ASP A 60 16.02 9.95 -24.26
CA ASP A 60 15.02 8.99 -24.77
C ASP A 60 13.59 9.26 -24.29
N ALA A 61 13.34 10.24 -23.40
CA ALA A 61 12.00 10.48 -22.86
C ALA A 61 11.00 10.89 -23.94
N VAL A 62 11.43 11.67 -24.95
CA VAL A 62 10.58 12.05 -26.09
C VAL A 62 10.20 10.83 -26.93
N ASN A 63 11.14 9.92 -27.16
CA ASN A 63 10.86 8.67 -27.88
C ASN A 63 9.87 7.79 -27.10
N ARG A 64 10.04 7.68 -25.77
CA ARG A 64 9.07 6.98 -24.92
C ARG A 64 7.68 7.62 -24.97
N LEU A 65 7.59 8.96 -24.93
CA LEU A 65 6.32 9.66 -25.08
C LEU A 65 5.63 9.29 -26.40
N ARG A 66 6.37 9.34 -27.51
CA ARG A 66 5.84 8.94 -28.83
C ARG A 66 5.37 7.48 -28.86
N GLN A 67 6.20 6.57 -28.32
CA GLN A 67 5.83 5.14 -28.23
C GLN A 67 4.55 4.93 -27.42
N ARG A 68 4.40 5.61 -26.30
CA ARG A 68 3.20 5.49 -25.46
C ARG A 68 1.97 6.10 -26.12
N ILE A 69 2.11 7.20 -26.84
CA ILE A 69 1.03 7.74 -27.69
C ILE A 69 0.60 6.70 -28.73
N ALA A 70 1.57 6.07 -29.42
CA ALA A 70 1.30 5.02 -30.40
C ALA A 70 0.57 3.82 -29.78
N LEU A 71 0.99 3.38 -28.58
CA LEU A 71 0.31 2.28 -27.84
C LEU A 71 -1.13 2.64 -27.48
N GLN A 72 -1.37 3.86 -27.00
CA GLN A 72 -2.72 4.29 -26.60
C GLN A 72 -3.68 4.46 -27.79
N THR A 73 -3.16 4.83 -28.95
CA THR A 73 -3.98 5.16 -30.13
C THR A 73 -4.04 4.04 -31.17
N GLY A 74 -3.08 3.12 -31.12
CA GLY A 74 -2.89 2.11 -32.19
C GLY A 74 -2.28 2.72 -33.48
N TRP A 75 -1.85 3.98 -33.49
CA TRP A 75 -1.28 4.62 -34.67
C TRP A 75 0.15 4.19 -34.92
N THR A 76 0.51 4.09 -36.21
CA THR A 76 1.89 4.17 -36.65
C THR A 76 2.24 5.64 -36.81
N LEU A 77 2.86 6.23 -35.79
CA LEU A 77 3.22 7.64 -35.83
C LEU A 77 4.24 7.92 -36.95
N GLN A 78 3.97 8.93 -37.76
CA GLN A 78 4.88 9.37 -38.80
C GLN A 78 6.21 9.82 -38.14
N PRO A 79 7.35 9.67 -38.84
CA PRO A 79 8.61 10.25 -38.38
C PRO A 79 8.40 11.72 -38.05
N GLN A 80 9.07 12.20 -37.00
CA GLN A 80 8.99 13.61 -36.65
C GLN A 80 9.45 14.41 -37.85
N ALA A 81 8.54 15.14 -38.50
CA ALA A 81 8.87 15.99 -39.63
C ALA A 81 9.95 17.00 -39.20
N GLU A 82 10.85 17.36 -40.11
CA GLU A 82 11.80 18.45 -39.90
C GLU A 82 11.08 19.63 -39.27
N GLN A 83 11.69 20.25 -38.27
CA GLN A 83 11.16 21.30 -37.39
C GLN A 83 10.00 22.11 -38.02
N THR A 84 8.79 21.81 -37.53
CA THR A 84 7.64 22.65 -37.93
C THR A 84 7.63 23.90 -37.06
N ASP A 85 7.31 25.04 -37.65
CA ASP A 85 7.18 26.31 -36.92
C ASP A 85 6.10 26.27 -35.82
N LYS A 86 5.21 25.26 -35.87
CA LYS A 86 4.13 25.05 -34.93
C LYS A 86 4.03 23.56 -34.49
N PRO A 87 4.89 23.06 -33.58
CA PRO A 87 4.78 21.70 -33.08
C PRO A 87 3.50 21.50 -32.31
N THR A 88 2.92 20.26 -32.38
CA THR A 88 1.73 19.88 -31.65
C THR A 88 1.95 19.92 -30.15
N ILE A 89 3.12 19.46 -29.68
CA ILE A 89 3.51 19.42 -28.27
C ILE A 89 4.82 20.21 -28.13
N ARG A 90 4.82 21.21 -27.26
CA ARG A 90 5.97 22.03 -26.90
C ARG A 90 6.34 21.75 -25.43
N ILE A 91 7.61 21.43 -25.20
CA ILE A 91 8.18 21.20 -23.87
C ILE A 91 9.30 22.22 -23.66
N ALA A 92 9.12 23.12 -22.70
CA ALA A 92 10.07 24.17 -22.35
C ALA A 92 10.62 23.95 -20.93
N ILE A 93 11.94 23.85 -20.82
CA ILE A 93 12.65 23.65 -19.54
C ILE A 93 13.51 24.89 -19.26
N ALA A 94 13.27 25.50 -18.09
CA ALA A 94 13.93 26.76 -17.74
C ALA A 94 15.41 26.59 -17.35
N LYS A 95 15.76 25.45 -16.69
CA LYS A 95 17.11 25.21 -16.16
C LYS A 95 17.63 23.85 -16.60
N LYS A 96 18.84 23.84 -17.15
CA LYS A 96 19.57 22.60 -17.39
C LYS A 96 20.12 22.06 -16.06
N VAL A 97 19.77 20.82 -15.72
CA VAL A 97 20.26 20.12 -14.52
C VAL A 97 20.85 18.76 -14.90
N LYS A 98 21.62 18.17 -13.98
CA LYS A 98 22.14 16.81 -14.20
C LYS A 98 20.98 15.82 -14.34
N PRO A 99 21.13 14.76 -15.15
CA PRO A 99 20.11 13.72 -15.32
C PRO A 99 19.81 12.94 -14.05
N GLN A 100 20.79 12.82 -13.12
CA GLN A 100 20.63 12.13 -11.85
C GLN A 100 19.66 12.90 -10.96
N PRO A 101 18.49 12.32 -10.56
CA PRO A 101 17.59 12.96 -9.63
C PRO A 101 18.18 12.99 -8.21
N LEU A 102 17.90 14.06 -7.49
CA LEU A 102 18.33 14.30 -6.11
C LEU A 102 17.09 14.37 -5.20
N PRO A 103 17.27 14.24 -3.86
CA PRO A 103 16.16 14.34 -2.92
C PRO A 103 15.36 15.64 -3.00
N ASP A 104 15.97 16.73 -3.43
CA ASP A 104 15.40 18.07 -3.57
C ASP A 104 15.14 18.48 -5.03
N SER A 105 15.12 17.54 -5.96
CA SER A 105 14.84 17.83 -7.37
C SER A 105 13.46 18.46 -7.53
N ASP A 106 13.42 19.57 -8.28
CA ASP A 106 12.16 20.26 -8.59
C ASP A 106 11.37 19.46 -9.64
N GLU A 107 10.21 18.97 -9.26
CA GLU A 107 9.30 18.17 -10.10
C GLU A 107 8.05 18.98 -10.52
N SER A 108 8.02 20.28 -10.26
CA SER A 108 6.91 21.15 -10.62
C SER A 108 6.79 21.37 -12.13
N TYR A 109 5.57 21.51 -12.63
CA TYR A 109 5.30 21.78 -14.04
C TYR A 109 3.98 22.53 -14.20
N LYS A 110 3.85 23.15 -15.37
CA LYS A 110 2.60 23.67 -15.91
C LYS A 110 2.31 23.00 -17.25
N LEU A 111 1.09 22.51 -17.42
CA LEU A 111 0.61 21.92 -18.66
C LEU A 111 -0.64 22.67 -19.12
N THR A 112 -0.64 23.11 -20.36
CA THR A 112 -1.80 23.76 -20.98
C THR A 112 -2.14 23.03 -22.29
N VAL A 113 -3.41 22.71 -22.46
CA VAL A 113 -3.98 22.20 -23.70
C VAL A 113 -5.04 23.20 -24.19
N ASP A 114 -4.86 23.70 -25.40
CA ASP A 114 -5.81 24.61 -26.06
C ASP A 114 -5.91 24.31 -27.56
N ALA A 115 -6.62 25.15 -28.30
CA ALA A 115 -6.78 24.98 -29.75
C ALA A 115 -5.47 25.05 -30.54
N ASN A 116 -4.39 25.60 -29.95
CA ASN A 116 -3.09 25.77 -30.60
C ASN A 116 -2.10 24.63 -30.31
N GLY A 117 -2.47 23.69 -29.45
CA GLY A 117 -1.65 22.55 -29.11
C GLY A 117 -1.44 22.36 -27.59
N VAL A 118 -0.39 21.61 -27.28
CA VAL A 118 0.02 21.29 -25.90
C VAL A 118 1.28 22.07 -25.55
N ASN A 119 1.30 22.70 -24.38
CA ASN A 119 2.50 23.32 -23.82
C ASN A 119 2.77 22.74 -22.43
N ILE A 120 3.97 22.16 -22.24
CA ILE A 120 4.50 21.75 -20.96
C ILE A 120 5.67 22.67 -20.63
N SER A 121 5.59 23.40 -19.53
CA SER A 121 6.70 24.23 -19.02
C SER A 121 7.10 23.76 -17.63
N ALA A 122 8.38 23.62 -17.40
CA ALA A 122 8.93 23.15 -16.12
C ALA A 122 10.25 23.88 -15.81
N ASN A 123 10.57 23.99 -14.53
CA ASN A 123 11.87 24.52 -14.11
C ASN A 123 13.01 23.57 -14.47
N THR A 124 12.79 22.26 -14.34
CA THR A 124 13.77 21.20 -14.59
C THR A 124 13.22 20.11 -15.48
N ARG A 125 14.11 19.25 -15.96
CA ARG A 125 13.74 18.04 -16.71
C ARG A 125 12.79 17.13 -15.91
N PHE A 126 12.88 17.11 -14.59
CA PHE A 126 12.05 16.25 -13.75
C PHE A 126 10.58 16.69 -13.77
N GLY A 127 10.30 17.98 -13.67
CA GLY A 127 8.95 18.50 -13.85
C GLY A 127 8.40 18.22 -15.26
N ALA A 128 9.23 18.36 -16.31
CA ALA A 128 8.83 18.02 -17.66
C ALA A 128 8.43 16.54 -17.80
N LEU A 129 9.17 15.61 -17.20
CA LEU A 129 8.82 14.18 -17.17
C LEU A 129 7.46 13.94 -16.50
N ARG A 130 7.15 14.63 -15.37
CA ARG A 130 5.85 14.51 -14.69
C ARG A 130 4.71 15.09 -15.54
N GLY A 131 4.96 16.21 -16.21
CA GLY A 131 3.99 16.81 -17.14
C GLY A 131 3.67 15.91 -18.34
N MET A 132 4.65 15.17 -18.84
CA MET A 132 4.45 14.20 -19.92
C MET A 132 3.55 13.02 -19.45
N GLU A 133 3.68 12.54 -18.23
CA GLU A 133 2.80 11.51 -17.67
C GLU A 133 1.36 12.01 -17.55
N THR A 134 1.16 13.24 -17.09
CA THR A 134 -0.17 13.86 -17.02
C THR A 134 -0.79 14.02 -18.41
N LEU A 135 0.00 14.44 -19.40
CA LEU A 135 -0.46 14.52 -20.78
C LEU A 135 -0.98 13.18 -21.30
N LEU A 136 -0.26 12.08 -21.04
CA LEU A 136 -0.66 10.74 -21.46
C LEU A 136 -1.96 10.28 -20.80
N GLN A 137 -2.18 10.63 -19.53
CA GLN A 137 -3.44 10.33 -18.83
C GLN A 137 -4.64 11.16 -19.35
N LEU A 138 -4.40 12.37 -19.87
CA LEU A 138 -5.44 13.23 -20.46
C LEU A 138 -5.95 12.75 -21.81
N MET A 139 -5.20 11.89 -22.51
CA MET A 139 -5.60 11.42 -23.85
C MET A 139 -6.85 10.55 -23.78
N GLN A 140 -7.83 10.88 -24.60
CA GLN A 140 -9.12 10.19 -24.69
C GLN A 140 -9.34 9.68 -26.12
N ASN A 141 -9.64 8.39 -26.24
CA ASN A 141 -10.08 7.79 -27.48
C ASN A 141 -11.62 7.80 -27.49
N GLY A 142 -12.19 8.84 -28.10
CA GLY A 142 -13.64 8.97 -28.24
C GLY A 142 -14.18 8.19 -29.43
N ALA A 143 -15.49 8.26 -29.64
CA ALA A 143 -16.15 7.55 -30.74
C ALA A 143 -15.70 8.03 -32.12
N GLU A 144 -15.30 9.29 -32.26
CA GLU A 144 -14.96 9.90 -33.54
C GLU A 144 -13.46 10.17 -33.74
N ASN A 145 -12.73 10.42 -32.64
CA ASN A 145 -11.33 10.80 -32.70
C ASN A 145 -10.60 10.58 -31.38
N THR A 146 -9.28 10.68 -31.43
CA THR A 146 -8.43 10.83 -30.25
C THR A 146 -8.26 12.32 -29.97
N SER A 147 -8.47 12.73 -28.74
CA SER A 147 -8.41 14.12 -28.33
C SER A 147 -7.86 14.34 -26.94
N LEU A 148 -7.50 15.59 -26.65
CA LEU A 148 -7.11 16.10 -25.36
C LEU A 148 -8.09 17.20 -24.94
N PRO A 149 -8.73 17.16 -23.78
CA PRO A 149 -9.61 18.23 -23.31
C PRO A 149 -8.81 19.52 -23.08
N TRP A 150 -9.40 20.66 -23.39
CA TRP A 150 -8.79 21.95 -23.04
C TRP A 150 -8.71 22.11 -21.53
N VAL A 151 -7.50 22.35 -21.04
CA VAL A 151 -7.23 22.40 -19.60
C VAL A 151 -5.92 23.15 -19.33
N THR A 152 -5.84 23.81 -18.19
CA THR A 152 -4.58 24.31 -17.62
C THR A 152 -4.35 23.63 -16.28
N ILE A 153 -3.18 23.01 -16.12
CA ILE A 153 -2.76 22.29 -14.91
C ILE A 153 -1.47 22.94 -14.41
N GLU A 154 -1.45 23.29 -13.12
CA GLU A 154 -0.24 23.65 -12.39
C GLU A 154 -0.08 22.62 -11.27
N ASP A 155 1.09 21.98 -11.19
CA ASP A 155 1.26 20.81 -10.34
C ASP A 155 2.67 20.72 -9.73
N SER A 156 2.70 20.16 -8.54
CA SER A 156 3.92 19.86 -7.79
C SER A 156 3.64 18.83 -6.70
N PRO A 157 4.61 18.01 -6.31
CA PRO A 157 4.38 17.00 -5.26
C PRO A 157 4.24 17.65 -3.88
N ARG A 158 3.34 17.06 -3.05
CA ARG A 158 3.22 17.40 -1.63
C ARG A 158 4.45 16.97 -0.84
N PHE A 159 4.97 15.78 -1.14
CA PHE A 159 6.13 15.21 -0.46
C PHE A 159 7.27 14.89 -1.43
N PRO A 160 8.54 15.15 -1.03
CA PRO A 160 9.71 14.87 -1.87
C PRO A 160 10.06 13.38 -1.95
N TRP A 161 9.65 12.54 -1.00
CA TRP A 161 9.88 11.10 -1.01
C TRP A 161 8.58 10.34 -1.28
N ARG A 162 8.53 9.66 -2.40
CA ARG A 162 7.39 8.85 -2.85
C ARG A 162 7.94 7.51 -3.36
N GLY A 163 8.10 6.58 -2.43
CA GLY A 163 8.85 5.34 -2.64
C GLY A 163 8.00 4.13 -2.98
N LEU A 164 8.67 3.16 -3.58
CA LEU A 164 8.23 1.77 -3.71
C LEU A 164 9.39 0.85 -3.38
N LEU A 165 9.22 0.01 -2.34
CA LEU A 165 10.13 -1.07 -2.02
C LEU A 165 9.79 -2.33 -2.83
N LEU A 166 10.81 -2.95 -3.43
CA LEU A 166 10.73 -4.27 -4.05
C LEU A 166 11.68 -5.23 -3.33
N ASP A 167 11.14 -6.30 -2.78
CA ASP A 167 11.89 -7.37 -2.12
C ASP A 167 12.33 -8.43 -3.14
N SER A 168 13.59 -8.40 -3.51
CA SER A 168 14.20 -9.40 -4.39
C SER A 168 14.84 -10.56 -3.61
N ALA A 169 14.91 -10.47 -2.29
CA ALA A 169 15.62 -11.42 -1.45
C ALA A 169 14.77 -12.65 -1.13
N ARG A 170 13.52 -12.47 -0.69
CA ARG A 170 12.59 -13.58 -0.38
C ARG A 170 12.27 -14.37 -1.63
N HIS A 171 11.82 -13.68 -2.70
CA HIS A 171 11.74 -14.26 -4.04
C HIS A 171 12.42 -13.34 -5.05
N PHE A 172 13.26 -13.94 -5.91
CA PHE A 172 14.01 -13.18 -6.91
C PHE A 172 13.10 -12.54 -7.95
N ILE A 173 13.31 -11.27 -8.24
CA ILE A 173 12.57 -10.52 -9.26
C ILE A 173 13.47 -10.39 -10.50
N PRO A 174 13.09 -10.95 -11.65
CA PRO A 174 13.84 -10.79 -12.89
C PRO A 174 13.96 -9.33 -13.33
N LEU A 175 15.05 -9.01 -14.02
CA LEU A 175 15.34 -7.63 -14.45
C LEU A 175 14.24 -6.98 -15.30
N PRO A 176 13.60 -7.70 -16.25
CA PRO A 176 12.48 -7.15 -17.01
C PRO A 176 11.29 -6.74 -16.12
N ASP A 177 11.02 -7.50 -15.06
CA ASP A 177 9.94 -7.20 -14.12
C ASP A 177 10.26 -5.97 -13.28
N ILE A 178 11.50 -5.78 -12.82
CA ILE A 178 11.94 -4.57 -12.13
C ILE A 178 11.77 -3.35 -13.05
N LYS A 179 12.18 -3.43 -14.30
CA LYS A 179 12.03 -2.32 -15.26
C LYS A 179 10.57 -1.98 -15.50
N ARG A 180 9.68 -2.97 -15.60
CA ARG A 180 8.24 -2.74 -15.74
C ARG A 180 7.68 -2.02 -14.52
N GLN A 181 8.12 -2.36 -13.29
CA GLN A 181 7.71 -1.62 -12.11
C GLN A 181 8.23 -0.17 -12.12
N ILE A 182 9.44 0.08 -12.60
CA ILE A 182 9.97 1.43 -12.78
C ILE A 182 9.11 2.23 -13.78
N ASP A 183 8.61 1.61 -14.84
CA ASP A 183 7.67 2.24 -15.77
C ASP A 183 6.35 2.60 -15.09
N GLY A 184 5.80 1.68 -14.28
CA GLY A 184 4.62 1.93 -13.44
C GLY A 184 4.83 3.06 -12.43
N MET A 185 5.98 3.07 -11.76
CA MET A 185 6.38 4.15 -10.84
C MET A 185 6.42 5.51 -11.54
N ALA A 186 7.01 5.59 -12.72
CA ALA A 186 7.05 6.83 -13.50
C ALA A 186 5.64 7.32 -13.83
N ALA A 187 4.78 6.43 -14.32
CA ALA A 187 3.39 6.73 -14.65
C ALA A 187 2.57 7.20 -13.44
N ALA A 188 2.83 6.64 -12.27
CA ALA A 188 2.22 7.04 -10.99
C ALA A 188 2.95 8.20 -10.29
N LYS A 189 4.01 8.79 -10.88
CA LYS A 189 4.82 9.86 -10.28
C LYS A 189 5.49 9.47 -8.94
N LEU A 190 5.75 8.18 -8.70
CA LEU A 190 6.66 7.71 -7.66
C LEU A 190 8.10 8.00 -8.08
N ASN A 191 8.98 8.35 -7.11
CA ASN A 191 10.33 8.84 -7.45
C ASN A 191 11.49 8.13 -6.74
N VAL A 192 11.22 7.13 -5.89
CA VAL A 192 12.25 6.36 -5.19
C VAL A 192 11.96 4.87 -5.32
N LEU A 193 12.83 4.14 -5.99
CA LEU A 193 12.88 2.68 -5.92
C LEU A 193 13.77 2.28 -4.75
N HIS A 194 13.19 1.72 -3.71
CA HIS A 194 13.89 1.08 -2.62
C HIS A 194 14.10 -0.41 -2.99
N TRP A 195 15.34 -0.82 -3.21
CA TRP A 195 15.65 -2.15 -3.68
C TRP A 195 16.23 -3.00 -2.55
N HIS A 196 15.39 -3.87 -1.98
CA HIS A 196 15.76 -4.79 -0.91
C HIS A 196 16.52 -5.99 -1.52
N LEU A 197 17.85 -5.95 -1.40
CA LEU A 197 18.77 -6.84 -2.12
C LEU A 197 19.24 -8.05 -1.29
N THR A 198 19.06 -8.02 0.02
CA THR A 198 19.57 -9.07 0.92
C THR A 198 18.62 -9.32 2.06
N ASP A 199 18.48 -10.60 2.40
CA ASP A 199 17.72 -11.07 3.55
C ASP A 199 18.15 -12.50 3.93
N ASP A 200 17.49 -13.12 4.89
CA ASP A 200 17.79 -14.47 5.37
C ASP A 200 17.79 -15.53 4.26
N GLN A 201 16.87 -15.41 3.29
CA GLN A 201 16.63 -16.41 2.25
C GLN A 201 17.46 -16.20 0.99
N GLY A 202 18.19 -15.09 0.89
CA GLY A 202 18.97 -14.85 -0.29
C GLY A 202 19.79 -13.56 -0.30
N TRP A 203 20.97 -13.67 -0.85
CA TRP A 203 21.84 -12.55 -1.17
C TRP A 203 21.80 -12.27 -2.67
N ARG A 204 21.34 -11.10 -3.11
CA ARG A 204 20.97 -10.88 -4.52
C ARG A 204 21.91 -9.99 -5.32
N PHE A 205 23.07 -9.62 -4.79
CA PHE A 205 24.07 -8.95 -5.63
C PHE A 205 25.46 -9.53 -5.51
N SER A 206 26.21 -9.47 -6.60
CA SER A 206 27.56 -10.03 -6.70
C SER A 206 28.58 -9.09 -6.06
N SER A 207 29.29 -9.57 -5.04
CA SER A 207 30.43 -8.89 -4.42
C SER A 207 31.76 -9.47 -4.90
N LYS A 208 32.70 -8.59 -5.26
CA LYS A 208 34.06 -9.02 -5.64
C LYS A 208 34.88 -9.39 -4.43
N ARG A 209 34.71 -8.69 -3.29
CA ARG A 209 35.45 -8.92 -2.07
C ARG A 209 34.94 -10.11 -1.28
N TYR A 210 33.66 -10.39 -1.37
CA TYR A 210 32.98 -11.46 -0.63
C TYR A 210 32.20 -12.40 -1.58
N PRO A 211 32.90 -13.14 -2.50
CA PRO A 211 32.25 -13.89 -3.55
C PRO A 211 31.39 -15.06 -3.06
N LYS A 212 31.68 -15.62 -1.85
CA LYS A 212 30.88 -16.70 -1.26
C LYS A 212 29.42 -16.32 -1.02
N LEU A 213 29.08 -15.03 -0.89
CA LEU A 213 27.70 -14.56 -0.73
C LEU A 213 26.81 -15.04 -1.88
N THR A 214 27.25 -14.88 -3.13
CA THR A 214 26.50 -15.38 -4.27
C THR A 214 26.74 -16.84 -4.58
N GLN A 215 27.93 -17.38 -4.25
CA GLN A 215 28.24 -18.79 -4.46
C GLN A 215 27.45 -19.73 -3.54
N LEU A 216 27.18 -19.33 -2.30
CA LEU A 216 26.59 -20.17 -1.26
C LEU A 216 25.21 -19.74 -0.81
N ALA A 217 24.83 -18.46 -1.01
CA ALA A 217 23.63 -17.89 -0.41
C ALA A 217 22.72 -17.16 -1.42
N SER A 218 22.79 -17.48 -2.71
CA SER A 218 21.94 -16.88 -3.73
C SER A 218 21.09 -17.86 -4.52
N ASP A 219 21.36 -19.16 -4.43
CA ASP A 219 20.80 -20.20 -5.32
C ASP A 219 21.07 -19.92 -6.82
N GLY A 220 22.12 -19.15 -7.13
CA GLY A 220 22.44 -18.70 -8.49
C GLY A 220 21.54 -17.55 -8.99
N LEU A 221 20.67 -17.00 -8.14
CA LEU A 221 19.74 -15.91 -8.44
C LEU A 221 20.24 -14.59 -7.83
N PHE A 222 20.94 -13.80 -8.62
CA PHE A 222 21.53 -12.53 -8.19
C PHE A 222 21.73 -11.59 -9.38
N TYR A 223 21.92 -10.31 -9.10
CA TYR A 223 22.24 -9.28 -10.08
C TYR A 223 23.74 -9.05 -10.15
N THR A 224 24.26 -8.90 -11.37
CA THR A 224 25.63 -8.43 -11.58
C THR A 224 25.73 -6.91 -11.38
N PRO A 225 26.93 -6.36 -11.14
CA PRO A 225 27.12 -4.91 -11.09
C PRO A 225 26.64 -4.20 -12.36
N GLU A 226 26.80 -4.81 -13.52
CA GLU A 226 26.34 -4.28 -14.80
C GLU A 226 24.82 -4.21 -14.89
N GLN A 227 24.13 -5.25 -14.43
CA GLN A 227 22.66 -5.28 -14.36
C GLN A 227 22.12 -4.26 -13.37
N MET A 228 22.75 -4.10 -12.22
CA MET A 228 22.34 -3.07 -11.25
C MET A 228 22.53 -1.65 -11.83
N ARG A 229 23.67 -1.38 -12.51
CA ARG A 229 23.87 -0.09 -13.20
C ARG A 229 22.85 0.12 -14.31
N GLU A 230 22.42 -0.94 -14.98
CA GLU A 230 21.36 -0.87 -15.99
C GLU A 230 20.03 -0.41 -15.37
N VAL A 231 19.65 -0.97 -14.21
CA VAL A 231 18.46 -0.52 -13.46
C VAL A 231 18.58 0.95 -13.05
N VAL A 232 19.73 1.35 -12.54
CA VAL A 232 19.99 2.76 -12.15
C VAL A 232 19.84 3.70 -13.35
N ARG A 233 20.42 3.38 -14.50
CA ARG A 233 20.27 4.20 -15.72
C ARG A 233 18.82 4.26 -16.19
N TYR A 234 18.12 3.13 -16.15
CA TYR A 234 16.72 3.01 -16.55
C TYR A 234 15.81 3.88 -15.68
N ALA A 235 15.99 3.83 -14.36
CA ALA A 235 15.29 4.66 -13.39
C ALA A 235 15.62 6.15 -13.54
N THR A 236 16.92 6.48 -13.65
CA THR A 236 17.40 7.86 -13.84
C THR A 236 16.75 8.53 -15.06
N GLY A 237 16.64 7.82 -16.19
CA GLY A 237 15.96 8.34 -17.39
C GLY A 237 14.46 8.62 -17.21
N ARG A 238 13.89 8.20 -16.06
CA ARG A 238 12.48 8.45 -15.66
C ARG A 238 12.35 9.36 -14.45
N GLY A 239 13.48 9.95 -14.00
CA GLY A 239 13.50 10.82 -12.83
C GLY A 239 13.24 10.05 -11.51
N ILE A 240 13.68 8.78 -11.45
CA ILE A 240 13.53 7.91 -10.29
C ILE A 240 14.90 7.63 -9.70
N ARG A 241 15.03 7.83 -8.39
CA ARG A 241 16.18 7.49 -7.58
C ARG A 241 16.15 6.00 -7.25
N VAL A 242 17.32 5.36 -7.09
CA VAL A 242 17.41 3.97 -6.64
C VAL A 242 18.21 3.93 -5.34
N VAL A 243 17.56 3.53 -4.25
CA VAL A 243 18.17 3.37 -2.92
C VAL A 243 18.32 1.88 -2.66
N PRO A 244 19.56 1.34 -2.62
CA PRO A 244 19.78 -0.07 -2.30
C PRO A 244 19.68 -0.30 -0.80
N GLU A 245 19.24 -1.50 -0.40
CA GLU A 245 19.27 -1.97 0.98
C GLU A 245 20.13 -3.21 1.14
N ILE A 246 20.98 -3.18 2.17
CA ILE A 246 21.61 -4.36 2.77
C ILE A 246 21.15 -4.40 4.24
N ASP A 247 20.43 -5.44 4.61
CA ASP A 247 19.93 -5.56 5.96
C ASP A 247 21.01 -6.06 6.92
N MET A 248 21.20 -5.30 8.01
CA MET A 248 22.20 -5.53 9.07
C MET A 248 21.72 -4.89 10.38
N PRO A 249 22.02 -5.46 11.55
CA PRO A 249 22.79 -6.68 11.80
C PRO A 249 21.94 -7.95 11.83
N GLY A 250 20.61 -7.83 11.85
CA GLY A 250 19.65 -8.92 11.69
C GLY A 250 19.46 -9.34 10.23
N HIS A 251 18.49 -10.21 9.97
CA HIS A 251 18.21 -10.75 8.62
C HIS A 251 19.47 -11.24 7.91
N ALA A 252 20.38 -11.87 8.67
CA ALA A 252 21.76 -12.13 8.30
C ALA A 252 22.06 -13.60 7.98
N SER A 253 21.05 -14.46 7.85
CA SER A 253 21.27 -15.91 7.62
C SER A 253 22.04 -16.19 6.32
N ALA A 254 21.81 -15.41 5.26
CA ALA A 254 22.57 -15.50 4.02
C ALA A 254 24.07 -15.15 4.24
N ILE A 255 24.35 -14.16 5.07
CA ILE A 255 25.73 -13.80 5.45
C ILE A 255 26.34 -14.94 6.28
N ALA A 256 25.58 -15.49 7.21
CA ALA A 256 26.02 -16.56 8.11
C ALA A 256 26.46 -17.83 7.34
N VAL A 257 25.74 -18.18 6.29
CA VAL A 257 26.09 -19.32 5.41
C VAL A 257 27.43 -19.09 4.70
N ALA A 258 27.64 -17.87 4.21
CA ALA A 258 28.82 -17.54 3.42
C ALA A 258 30.06 -17.25 4.29
N TYR A 259 29.87 -16.57 5.41
CA TYR A 259 30.93 -16.05 6.30
C TYR A 259 30.54 -16.21 7.77
N PRO A 260 30.47 -17.45 8.29
CA PRO A 260 30.04 -17.73 9.67
C PRO A 260 30.91 -17.06 10.74
N GLU A 261 32.14 -16.71 10.42
CA GLU A 261 33.06 -16.00 11.31
C GLU A 261 32.60 -14.58 11.69
N LEU A 262 31.68 -13.99 10.93
CA LEU A 262 31.09 -12.65 11.22
C LEU A 262 29.95 -12.71 12.23
N MET A 263 29.44 -13.93 12.53
CA MET A 263 28.26 -14.12 13.36
C MET A 263 28.57 -14.09 14.86
N SER A 264 27.53 -13.81 15.64
CA SER A 264 27.57 -13.76 17.11
C SER A 264 27.58 -15.13 17.77
N ALA A 265 27.22 -16.18 17.03
CA ALA A 265 27.26 -17.56 17.47
C ALA A 265 28.06 -18.43 16.48
N PRO A 266 28.66 -19.55 16.91
CA PRO A 266 29.36 -20.44 15.99
C PRO A 266 28.39 -21.15 15.05
N GLY A 267 28.87 -21.43 13.79
CA GLY A 267 28.16 -22.28 12.85
C GLY A 267 28.29 -23.79 13.19
N PRO A 268 27.91 -24.66 12.24
CA PRO A 268 27.61 -24.38 10.85
C PRO A 268 26.21 -23.80 10.62
N TYR A 269 26.06 -22.99 9.56
CA TYR A 269 24.79 -22.43 9.11
C TYR A 269 24.38 -23.05 7.77
N GLY A 270 23.07 -23.32 7.59
CA GLY A 270 22.47 -23.72 6.32
C GLY A 270 21.64 -22.59 5.73
N MET A 271 21.32 -22.66 4.45
CA MET A 271 20.41 -21.72 3.81
C MET A 271 19.06 -21.72 4.51
N GLU A 272 18.60 -20.54 4.91
CA GLU A 272 17.27 -20.39 5.45
C GLU A 272 16.22 -20.46 4.35
N ARG A 273 15.13 -21.14 4.64
CA ARG A 273 14.02 -21.35 3.71
C ARG A 273 12.67 -20.92 4.27
N HIS A 274 12.61 -20.68 5.59
CA HIS A 274 11.40 -20.27 6.27
C HIS A 274 11.35 -18.74 6.42
N TRP A 275 10.14 -18.25 6.64
CA TRP A 275 9.87 -16.83 6.87
C TRP A 275 9.79 -16.51 8.36
N GLY A 276 10.21 -15.29 8.72
CA GLY A 276 10.09 -14.76 10.07
C GLY A 276 11.36 -14.07 10.57
N VAL A 277 11.38 -13.77 11.85
CA VAL A 277 12.55 -13.23 12.57
C VAL A 277 13.44 -14.41 12.96
N LEU A 278 14.69 -14.39 12.55
CA LEU A 278 15.62 -15.51 12.66
C LEU A 278 16.84 -15.14 13.50
N LYS A 279 17.47 -16.15 14.11
CA LYS A 279 18.51 -15.95 15.11
C LYS A 279 19.86 -15.47 14.60
N PRO A 280 20.37 -15.87 13.40
CA PRO A 280 21.69 -15.43 12.96
C PRO A 280 21.77 -13.89 12.91
N VAL A 281 22.72 -13.34 13.68
CA VAL A 281 22.95 -11.91 13.80
C VAL A 281 24.44 -11.63 13.77
N LEU A 282 24.86 -10.53 13.10
CA LEU A 282 26.23 -10.09 13.06
C LEU A 282 26.78 -9.77 14.47
N ASP A 283 28.06 -10.02 14.67
CA ASP A 283 28.77 -9.69 15.92
C ASP A 283 29.29 -8.25 15.89
N PRO A 284 28.68 -7.31 16.64
CA PRO A 284 29.08 -5.91 16.65
C PRO A 284 30.42 -5.63 17.32
N THR A 285 31.04 -6.63 17.95
CA THR A 285 32.30 -6.48 18.66
C THR A 285 33.53 -6.80 17.80
N LYS A 286 33.29 -7.38 16.59
CA LYS A 286 34.36 -7.81 15.67
C LYS A 286 34.71 -6.73 14.66
N GLU A 287 35.99 -6.37 14.54
CA GLU A 287 36.45 -5.48 13.47
C GLU A 287 36.21 -6.06 12.06
N ALA A 288 36.18 -7.39 11.91
CA ALA A 288 35.85 -8.07 10.64
C ALA A 288 34.43 -7.75 10.16
N THR A 289 33.47 -7.55 11.08
CA THR A 289 32.09 -7.15 10.77
C THR A 289 32.07 -5.76 10.11
N TYR A 290 32.86 -4.82 10.61
CA TYR A 290 32.94 -3.47 10.02
C TYR A 290 33.74 -3.45 8.73
N ALA A 291 34.78 -4.30 8.59
CA ALA A 291 35.49 -4.47 7.33
C ALA A 291 34.56 -5.05 6.24
N PHE A 292 33.69 -5.97 6.61
CA PHE A 292 32.63 -6.48 5.73
C PHE A 292 31.66 -5.36 5.32
N ALA A 293 31.12 -4.63 6.27
CA ALA A 293 30.18 -3.54 6.01
C ALA A 293 30.81 -2.45 5.12
N ASP A 294 32.06 -2.05 5.37
CA ASP A 294 32.80 -1.08 4.55
C ASP A 294 32.99 -1.56 3.11
N ALA A 295 33.25 -2.84 2.92
CA ALA A 295 33.35 -3.43 1.59
C ALA A 295 32.03 -3.39 0.84
N MET A 296 30.92 -3.75 1.51
CA MET A 296 29.57 -3.73 0.91
C MET A 296 29.15 -2.31 0.55
N VAL A 297 29.29 -1.38 1.46
CA VAL A 297 28.99 0.05 1.21
C VAL A 297 29.84 0.61 0.08
N SER A 298 31.14 0.30 0.05
CA SER A 298 32.04 0.72 -1.03
C SER A 298 31.60 0.21 -2.42
N GLU A 299 31.24 -1.08 -2.50
CA GLU A 299 30.80 -1.68 -3.77
C GLU A 299 29.45 -1.15 -4.24
N LEU A 300 28.48 -0.95 -3.33
CA LEU A 300 27.18 -0.37 -3.66
C LEU A 300 27.31 1.14 -4.01
N ALA A 301 28.11 1.90 -3.29
CA ALA A 301 28.32 3.31 -3.59
C ALA A 301 28.95 3.56 -4.97
N ALA A 302 29.71 2.59 -5.50
CA ALA A 302 30.23 2.63 -6.86
C ALA A 302 29.20 2.34 -7.95
N ILE A 303 28.02 1.81 -7.58
CA ILE A 303 26.94 1.45 -8.50
C ILE A 303 25.77 2.43 -8.38
N PHE A 304 25.36 2.74 -7.14
CA PHE A 304 24.18 3.55 -6.83
C PHE A 304 24.61 4.98 -6.47
N PRO A 305 24.27 5.96 -7.30
CA PRO A 305 24.68 7.35 -7.11
C PRO A 305 23.84 8.12 -6.10
N ASP A 306 22.79 7.52 -5.54
CA ASP A 306 21.92 8.16 -4.56
C ASP A 306 22.69 8.53 -3.30
N SER A 307 22.30 9.62 -2.64
CA SER A 307 22.91 10.06 -1.40
C SER A 307 22.58 9.15 -0.22
N TYR A 308 21.52 8.35 -0.31
CA TYR A 308 21.08 7.44 0.74
C TYR A 308 21.46 5.99 0.43
N LEU A 309 21.76 5.23 1.48
CA LEU A 309 21.87 3.78 1.47
C LEU A 309 21.12 3.24 2.68
N HIS A 310 20.25 2.27 2.47
CA HIS A 310 19.43 1.67 3.50
C HIS A 310 20.18 0.48 4.13
N ILE A 311 20.25 0.45 5.45
CA ILE A 311 20.99 -0.57 6.21
C ILE A 311 20.06 -1.61 6.87
N GLY A 312 18.74 -1.55 6.64
CA GLY A 312 17.77 -2.36 7.35
C GLY A 312 17.66 -2.00 8.81
N GLY A 313 18.09 -2.89 9.69
CA GLY A 313 18.20 -2.68 11.13
C GLY A 313 16.97 -3.09 11.92
N ASP A 314 15.97 -3.69 11.24
CA ASP A 314 14.74 -4.20 11.84
C ASP A 314 14.88 -5.61 12.43
N GLU A 315 13.97 -5.94 13.33
CA GLU A 315 13.68 -7.28 13.82
C GLU A 315 14.91 -8.07 14.33
N VAL A 316 15.86 -7.41 14.93
CA VAL A 316 17.09 -8.04 15.46
C VAL A 316 16.76 -9.02 16.60
N ASP A 317 16.95 -10.33 16.37
CA ASP A 317 16.91 -11.33 17.45
C ASP A 317 18.20 -11.28 18.27
N ASP A 318 18.12 -10.73 19.47
CA ASP A 318 19.25 -10.50 20.35
C ASP A 318 19.67 -11.73 21.19
N SER A 319 19.02 -12.87 20.97
CA SER A 319 19.27 -14.07 21.76
C SER A 319 20.72 -14.55 21.70
N GLN A 320 21.36 -14.44 20.52
CA GLN A 320 22.78 -14.78 20.34
C GLN A 320 23.69 -13.76 21.00
N TRP A 321 23.35 -12.47 21.03
CA TRP A 321 24.09 -11.46 21.77
C TRP A 321 24.04 -11.70 23.27
N LYS A 322 22.87 -12.01 23.79
CA LYS A 322 22.66 -12.33 25.21
C LYS A 322 23.39 -13.59 25.65
N ALA A 323 23.46 -14.59 24.80
CA ALA A 323 24.11 -15.88 25.07
C ALA A 323 25.63 -15.85 24.92
N ASN A 324 26.23 -14.82 24.27
CA ASN A 324 27.68 -14.75 24.01
C ASN A 324 28.42 -14.01 25.12
N PRO A 325 29.25 -14.68 25.97
CA PRO A 325 29.94 -14.02 27.06
C PRO A 325 30.89 -12.93 26.64
N ALA A 326 31.51 -13.04 25.46
CA ALA A 326 32.43 -12.00 24.96
C ALA A 326 31.66 -10.72 24.62
N ILE A 327 30.48 -10.82 24.00
CA ILE A 327 29.60 -9.70 23.71
C ILE A 327 29.11 -9.07 25.01
N GLN A 328 28.69 -9.88 26.00
CA GLN A 328 28.22 -9.37 27.27
C GLN A 328 29.36 -8.66 28.07
N ASN A 329 30.60 -9.14 27.98
CA ASN A 329 31.76 -8.44 28.55
C ASN A 329 31.99 -7.12 27.83
N PHE A 330 31.98 -7.11 26.48
CA PHE A 330 32.13 -5.91 25.68
C PHE A 330 31.07 -4.85 26.01
N MET A 331 29.83 -5.26 26.21
CA MET A 331 28.72 -4.36 26.59
C MET A 331 29.00 -3.71 27.94
N ARG A 332 29.44 -4.49 28.94
CA ARG A 332 29.81 -3.93 30.26
C ARG A 332 30.96 -2.95 30.16
N ASP A 333 32.03 -3.33 29.47
CA ASP A 333 33.25 -2.50 29.33
C ASP A 333 32.95 -1.18 28.61
N ASN A 334 31.99 -1.18 27.68
CA ASN A 334 31.57 0.00 26.93
C ASN A 334 30.33 0.70 27.52
N ARG A 335 29.82 0.26 28.68
CA ARG A 335 28.62 0.81 29.35
C ARG A 335 27.36 0.81 28.47
N LEU A 336 27.20 -0.22 27.67
CA LEU A 336 25.99 -0.44 26.87
C LEU A 336 24.96 -1.17 27.73
N ALA A 337 23.82 -0.51 27.97
CA ALA A 337 22.85 -0.95 28.97
C ALA A 337 22.07 -2.21 28.50
N ASP A 338 21.78 -2.32 27.23
CA ASP A 338 20.95 -3.37 26.64
C ASP A 338 21.30 -3.63 25.16
N SER A 339 20.58 -4.55 24.54
CA SER A 339 20.78 -4.90 23.13
C SER A 339 20.48 -3.73 22.18
N HIS A 340 19.54 -2.84 22.52
CA HIS A 340 19.27 -1.64 21.75
C HIS A 340 20.45 -0.66 21.76
N ALA A 341 21.10 -0.49 22.92
CA ALA A 341 22.34 0.31 23.03
C ALA A 341 23.50 -0.33 22.25
N LEU A 342 23.59 -1.67 22.22
CA LEU A 342 24.57 -2.39 21.38
C LEU A 342 24.28 -2.18 19.88
N GLN A 343 23.04 -2.23 19.47
CA GLN A 343 22.65 -1.93 18.09
C GLN A 343 22.95 -0.46 17.74
N ALA A 344 22.70 0.48 18.64
CA ALA A 344 23.06 1.88 18.46
C ALA A 344 24.58 2.07 18.31
N TYR A 345 25.39 1.31 19.06
CA TYR A 345 26.85 1.27 18.89
C TYR A 345 27.23 0.79 17.48
N PHE A 346 26.63 -0.30 17.02
CA PHE A 346 26.80 -0.83 15.67
C PHE A 346 26.43 0.22 14.60
N ASN A 347 25.28 0.85 14.73
CA ASN A 347 24.80 1.87 13.80
C ASN A 347 25.69 3.11 13.75
N ARG A 348 26.29 3.56 14.89
CA ARG A 348 27.29 4.65 14.87
C ARG A 348 28.53 4.28 14.07
N LYS A 349 28.98 3.04 14.15
CA LYS A 349 30.10 2.54 13.33
C LYS A 349 29.73 2.50 11.84
N LEU A 350 28.51 2.05 11.53
CA LEU A 350 28.00 2.05 10.15
C LEU A 350 27.86 3.48 9.59
N GLU A 351 27.38 4.43 10.40
CA GLU A 351 27.26 5.84 9.98
C GLU A 351 28.62 6.40 9.57
N THR A 352 29.67 6.14 10.37
CA THR A 352 31.05 6.54 10.03
C THR A 352 31.52 5.92 8.71
N ILE A 353 31.14 4.66 8.44
CA ILE A 353 31.46 3.98 7.17
C ILE A 353 30.70 4.63 6.01
N LEU A 354 29.42 4.90 6.20
CA LEU A 354 28.59 5.54 5.17
C LEU A 354 29.09 6.95 4.83
N GLU A 355 29.43 7.76 5.85
CA GLU A 355 30.02 9.11 5.67
C GLU A 355 31.33 9.05 4.88
N LYS A 356 32.20 8.09 5.17
CA LYS A 356 33.46 7.84 4.42
C LYS A 356 33.19 7.64 2.93
N HIS A 357 32.07 7.03 2.57
CA HIS A 357 31.66 6.78 1.19
C HIS A 357 30.66 7.82 0.64
N HIS A 358 30.49 8.95 1.35
CA HIS A 358 29.57 10.05 0.99
C HIS A 358 28.12 9.56 0.87
N ARG A 359 27.67 8.73 1.80
CA ARG A 359 26.29 8.24 1.90
C ARG A 359 25.70 8.61 3.25
N GLN A 360 24.37 8.79 3.26
CA GLN A 360 23.57 9.01 4.45
C GLN A 360 22.82 7.72 4.77
N MET A 361 22.69 7.43 6.07
CA MET A 361 21.98 6.25 6.54
C MET A 361 20.48 6.39 6.41
N VAL A 362 19.82 5.34 5.91
CA VAL A 362 18.40 5.08 6.12
C VAL A 362 18.28 3.76 6.85
N GLY A 363 17.31 3.61 7.71
CA GLY A 363 16.97 2.32 8.33
C GLY A 363 15.56 2.33 8.90
N TRP A 364 15.10 1.15 9.28
CA TRP A 364 13.78 0.95 9.86
C TRP A 364 13.67 1.56 11.27
N ASP A 365 12.48 1.66 11.83
CA ASP A 365 12.20 2.29 13.14
C ASP A 365 13.18 1.91 14.23
N GLU A 366 13.63 0.67 14.25
CA GLU A 366 14.46 0.08 15.29
C GLU A 366 15.86 0.70 15.38
N ILE A 367 16.32 1.34 14.30
CA ILE A 367 17.61 2.05 14.38
C ILE A 367 17.52 3.34 15.20
N TYR A 368 16.30 3.86 15.46
CA TYR A 368 16.15 5.12 16.18
C TYR A 368 16.75 5.04 17.59
N HIS A 369 17.72 5.89 17.84
CA HIS A 369 18.35 6.07 19.13
C HIS A 369 18.80 7.53 19.27
N PRO A 370 18.59 8.19 20.43
CA PRO A 370 18.93 9.61 20.62
C PRO A 370 20.42 9.94 20.46
N ASP A 371 21.31 8.96 20.58
CA ASP A 371 22.76 9.12 20.40
C ASP A 371 23.19 9.12 18.92
N LEU A 372 22.30 8.82 17.99
CA LEU A 372 22.60 8.86 16.56
C LEU A 372 22.48 10.28 16.00
N PRO A 373 23.24 10.63 14.95
CA PRO A 373 23.19 11.96 14.35
C PRO A 373 21.85 12.22 13.67
N LYS A 374 21.43 13.50 13.62
CA LYS A 374 20.17 13.92 12.99
C LYS A 374 20.19 13.83 11.46
N SER A 375 21.33 13.49 10.87
CA SER A 375 21.49 13.26 9.43
C SER A 375 20.82 11.98 8.93
N ILE A 376 20.56 11.00 9.82
CA ILE A 376 19.92 9.73 9.45
C ILE A 376 18.44 9.92 9.11
N LEU A 377 17.94 9.08 8.22
CA LEU A 377 16.54 9.00 7.84
C LEU A 377 15.92 7.73 8.43
N ILE A 378 14.80 7.87 9.12
CA ILE A 378 14.08 6.74 9.73
C ILE A 378 12.86 6.38 8.86
N GLN A 379 12.77 5.12 8.47
CA GLN A 379 11.60 4.56 7.79
C GLN A 379 10.69 3.87 8.79
N SER A 380 9.47 4.38 8.95
CA SER A 380 8.53 3.92 9.97
C SER A 380 7.57 2.87 9.42
N TRP A 381 7.61 1.67 10.01
CA TRP A 381 6.68 0.57 9.71
C TRP A 381 5.85 0.13 10.92
N GLN A 382 6.29 0.46 12.13
CA GLN A 382 5.63 0.04 13.37
C GLN A 382 4.42 0.89 13.76
N GLY A 383 4.21 2.02 13.09
CA GLY A 383 3.05 2.88 13.30
C GLY A 383 3.35 4.36 13.08
N GLN A 384 2.31 5.15 12.90
CA GLN A 384 2.41 6.59 12.74
C GLN A 384 3.00 7.29 13.98
N ASP A 385 2.85 6.71 15.16
CA ASP A 385 3.40 7.28 16.40
C ASP A 385 4.92 7.24 16.45
N ALA A 386 5.51 6.15 15.98
CA ALA A 386 6.96 6.03 15.84
C ALA A 386 7.47 7.14 14.91
N LEU A 387 6.81 7.37 13.79
CA LEU A 387 7.13 8.47 12.87
C LEU A 387 6.96 9.84 13.52
N GLY A 388 5.86 10.05 14.26
CA GLY A 388 5.60 11.30 14.99
C GLY A 388 6.69 11.62 15.98
N GLN A 389 7.14 10.62 16.75
CA GLN A 389 8.22 10.76 17.72
C GLN A 389 9.56 11.09 17.04
N VAL A 390 9.89 10.41 15.96
CA VAL A 390 11.09 10.66 15.15
C VAL A 390 11.12 12.11 14.68
N ALA A 391 10.03 12.58 14.05
CA ALA A 391 9.93 13.93 13.54
C ALA A 391 9.98 14.98 14.66
N GLN A 392 9.28 14.77 15.79
CA GLN A 392 9.28 15.67 16.94
C GLN A 392 10.69 15.83 17.56
N ASN A 393 11.50 14.77 17.48
CA ASN A 393 12.88 14.79 17.97
C ASN A 393 13.90 15.29 16.93
N GLY A 394 13.43 15.85 15.80
CA GLY A 394 14.26 16.51 14.80
C GLY A 394 14.99 15.55 13.84
N TYR A 395 14.57 14.28 13.75
CA TYR A 395 15.03 13.36 12.73
C TYR A 395 14.09 13.40 11.52
N LYS A 396 14.63 13.17 10.33
CA LYS A 396 13.82 12.99 9.13
C LYS A 396 13.17 11.61 9.14
N GLY A 397 11.93 11.52 8.64
CA GLY A 397 11.18 10.28 8.59
C GLY A 397 10.35 10.11 7.33
N ILE A 398 10.11 8.84 6.97
CA ILE A 398 9.16 8.42 5.94
C ILE A 398 8.24 7.33 6.48
N LEU A 399 6.99 7.30 6.00
CA LEU A 399 5.98 6.36 6.46
C LEU A 399 5.85 5.17 5.51
N SER A 400 5.94 3.95 6.04
CA SER A 400 5.56 2.72 5.32
C SER A 400 4.39 1.99 5.94
N THR A 401 4.10 2.22 7.23
CA THR A 401 2.90 1.68 7.88
C THR A 401 1.64 2.03 7.09
N GLY A 402 0.81 1.03 6.82
CA GLY A 402 -0.42 1.21 6.06
C GLY A 402 -0.25 1.25 4.54
N PHE A 403 0.98 1.11 4.02
CA PHE A 403 1.30 1.07 2.59
C PHE A 403 1.92 -0.26 2.13
N TYR A 404 1.71 -1.36 2.86
CA TYR A 404 2.18 -2.69 2.48
C TYR A 404 1.24 -3.31 1.44
N LEU A 405 1.70 -3.38 0.18
CA LEU A 405 0.90 -3.83 -0.96
C LEU A 405 0.97 -5.36 -1.20
N ASP A 406 1.86 -6.07 -0.52
CA ASP A 406 1.83 -7.53 -0.42
C ASP A 406 0.61 -8.02 0.38
N GLN A 407 0.07 -7.20 1.26
CA GLN A 407 -1.14 -7.48 2.01
C GLN A 407 -2.40 -7.23 1.15
N PRO A 408 -3.38 -8.13 1.15
CA PRO A 408 -4.64 -7.96 0.42
C PRO A 408 -5.60 -7.04 1.17
N GLN A 409 -5.23 -5.76 1.29
CA GLN A 409 -6.06 -4.71 1.86
C GLN A 409 -6.81 -3.97 0.76
N SER A 410 -7.97 -3.37 1.12
CA SER A 410 -8.70 -2.51 0.19
C SER A 410 -7.88 -1.29 -0.21
N THR A 411 -8.07 -0.80 -1.41
CA THR A 411 -7.43 0.44 -1.85
C THR A 411 -7.86 1.63 -0.98
N ALA A 412 -9.12 1.63 -0.51
CA ALA A 412 -9.63 2.64 0.41
C ALA A 412 -8.82 2.73 1.71
N TYR A 413 -8.42 1.59 2.27
CA TYR A 413 -7.57 1.55 3.46
C TYR A 413 -6.24 2.29 3.23
N HIS A 414 -5.53 1.97 2.14
CA HIS A 414 -4.28 2.66 1.78
C HIS A 414 -4.51 4.15 1.51
N TYR A 415 -5.65 4.48 0.89
CA TYR A 415 -5.99 5.86 0.51
C TYR A 415 -6.36 6.73 1.71
N ARG A 416 -6.94 6.18 2.79
CA ARG A 416 -7.20 6.91 4.04
C ARG A 416 -5.97 7.13 4.91
N ASN A 417 -4.87 6.42 4.63
CA ASN A 417 -3.65 6.48 5.42
C ASN A 417 -2.95 7.83 5.26
N GLU A 418 -2.80 8.57 6.35
CA GLU A 418 -2.16 9.89 6.37
C GLU A 418 -0.70 9.81 6.78
N ILE A 419 0.15 10.62 6.11
CA ILE A 419 1.58 10.68 6.39
C ILE A 419 1.84 11.44 7.72
N VAL A 420 1.15 12.56 7.90
CA VAL A 420 1.24 13.34 9.13
C VAL A 420 0.38 12.67 10.20
N PRO A 421 0.98 12.21 11.32
CA PRO A 421 0.22 11.61 12.41
C PRO A 421 -0.94 12.50 12.88
N GLN A 422 -2.11 11.90 13.09
CA GLN A 422 -3.31 12.60 13.49
C GLN A 422 -3.54 12.49 14.99
N GLY A 423 -3.98 13.59 15.61
CA GLY A 423 -4.40 13.61 17.00
C GLY A 423 -5.84 13.11 17.18
N LEU A 424 -6.26 13.02 18.43
CA LEU A 424 -7.61 12.57 18.81
C LEU A 424 -8.69 13.63 18.66
N ASN A 425 -8.32 14.90 18.43
CA ASN A 425 -9.24 16.03 18.24
C ASN A 425 -10.32 16.14 19.34
N GLY A 426 -9.95 15.77 20.58
CA GLY A 426 -10.85 15.83 21.74
C GLY A 426 -11.87 14.69 21.86
N VAL A 427 -11.79 13.66 20.99
CA VAL A 427 -12.72 12.50 21.05
C VAL A 427 -12.64 11.76 22.39
N ASP A 428 -11.49 11.77 23.04
CA ASP A 428 -11.21 11.12 24.33
C ASP A 428 -11.45 12.03 25.55
N VAL A 429 -11.88 13.29 25.35
CA VAL A 429 -12.28 14.19 26.42
C VAL A 429 -13.70 13.82 26.85
N ILE A 430 -13.89 13.48 28.10
CA ILE A 430 -15.18 13.08 28.68
C ILE A 430 -15.64 14.20 29.64
N ALA A 431 -16.76 14.82 29.33
CA ALA A 431 -17.38 15.85 30.18
C ALA A 431 -18.22 15.20 31.29
N ASP A 432 -18.49 15.92 32.36
CA ASP A 432 -19.32 15.45 33.49
C ASP A 432 -20.76 15.05 33.06
N THR A 433 -21.22 15.59 31.94
CA THR A 433 -22.56 15.31 31.37
C THR A 433 -22.56 14.10 30.44
N ASP A 434 -21.39 13.57 30.08
CA ASP A 434 -21.27 12.44 29.16
C ASP A 434 -21.47 11.09 29.86
N SER A 435 -21.95 10.12 29.13
CA SER A 435 -21.99 8.71 29.56
C SER A 435 -20.94 7.89 28.79
N ALA A 436 -19.94 7.42 29.50
CA ALA A 436 -18.89 6.59 28.94
C ALA A 436 -19.05 5.12 29.31
N GLN A 437 -18.78 4.24 28.37
CA GLN A 437 -18.79 2.78 28.57
C GLN A 437 -17.51 2.22 27.99
N SER A 438 -16.77 1.43 28.78
CA SER A 438 -15.48 0.87 28.42
C SER A 438 -15.49 -0.65 28.54
N TRP A 439 -14.83 -1.34 27.60
CA TRP A 439 -14.67 -2.78 27.60
C TRP A 439 -13.23 -3.15 27.29
N ALA A 440 -12.70 -4.12 28.03
CA ALA A 440 -11.48 -4.82 27.65
C ALA A 440 -11.81 -5.95 26.70
N PHE A 441 -10.91 -6.22 25.75
CA PHE A 441 -11.02 -7.36 24.84
C PHE A 441 -9.71 -8.11 24.68
N SER A 442 -9.84 -9.40 24.36
CA SER A 442 -8.75 -10.27 23.93
C SER A 442 -9.12 -10.89 22.59
N MET A 443 -8.20 -10.83 21.62
CA MET A 443 -8.33 -11.42 20.29
C MET A 443 -7.25 -12.48 20.10
N PRO A 444 -7.58 -13.77 20.24
CA PRO A 444 -6.65 -14.87 20.03
C PRO A 444 -6.09 -14.88 18.60
N ARG A 445 -4.82 -15.25 18.46
CA ARG A 445 -4.17 -15.42 17.16
C ARG A 445 -3.78 -16.87 16.94
N LEU A 446 -3.69 -17.30 15.68
CA LEU A 446 -3.22 -18.65 15.31
C LEU A 446 -1.74 -18.86 15.68
N LYS A 447 -0.95 -17.77 15.75
CA LYS A 447 0.45 -17.78 16.18
C LYS A 447 0.72 -16.54 17.05
N GLY A 448 1.50 -16.71 18.11
CA GLY A 448 1.91 -15.65 19.03
C GLY A 448 0.89 -15.35 20.14
N LYS A 449 1.14 -14.27 20.89
CA LYS A 449 0.24 -13.82 21.97
C LYS A 449 -1.05 -13.22 21.40
N PRO A 450 -2.17 -13.28 22.13
CA PRO A 450 -3.38 -12.57 21.77
C PRO A 450 -3.13 -11.08 21.59
N VAL A 451 -3.95 -10.44 20.76
CA VAL A 451 -4.02 -8.98 20.74
C VAL A 451 -4.95 -8.54 21.84
N GLU A 452 -4.42 -7.82 22.81
CA GLU A 452 -5.15 -7.28 23.95
C GLU A 452 -5.44 -5.80 23.74
N GLY A 453 -6.57 -5.33 24.26
CA GLY A 453 -6.90 -3.93 24.19
C GLY A 453 -8.18 -3.57 24.94
N SER A 454 -8.62 -2.34 24.75
CA SER A 454 -9.89 -1.85 25.25
C SER A 454 -10.48 -0.84 24.27
N PHE A 455 -11.79 -0.68 24.29
CA PHE A 455 -12.43 0.44 23.60
C PHE A 455 -13.42 1.13 24.54
N THR A 456 -13.61 2.43 24.32
CA THR A 456 -14.54 3.26 25.06
C THR A 456 -15.47 3.97 24.09
N LEU A 457 -16.78 3.88 24.34
CA LEU A 457 -17.83 4.59 23.63
C LEU A 457 -18.40 5.65 24.56
N VAL A 458 -18.49 6.87 24.07
CA VAL A 458 -18.96 8.02 24.84
C VAL A 458 -20.20 8.59 24.17
N LYS A 459 -21.30 8.67 24.91
CA LYS A 459 -22.54 9.32 24.49
C LYS A 459 -22.59 10.73 25.08
N GLY A 460 -22.51 11.73 24.23
CA GLY A 460 -22.67 13.15 24.57
C GLY A 460 -23.83 13.78 23.82
N ASP A 461 -24.02 15.10 23.97
CA ASP A 461 -25.10 15.84 23.32
C ASP A 461 -25.08 15.77 21.79
N ALA A 462 -23.89 15.67 21.20
CA ALA A 462 -23.68 15.55 19.75
C ALA A 462 -23.81 14.12 19.21
N GLY A 463 -24.14 13.14 20.07
CA GLY A 463 -24.22 11.73 19.70
C GLY A 463 -23.05 10.88 20.21
N TRP A 464 -22.83 9.74 19.56
CA TRP A 464 -21.78 8.81 19.95
C TRP A 464 -20.42 9.19 19.34
N ARG A 465 -19.37 9.12 20.18
CA ARG A 465 -17.96 9.14 19.80
C ARG A 465 -17.21 8.06 20.55
N GLY A 466 -16.00 7.72 20.15
CA GLY A 466 -15.27 6.68 20.84
C GLY A 466 -13.81 6.59 20.45
N PHE A 467 -13.11 5.74 21.17
CA PHE A 467 -11.70 5.48 20.95
C PHE A 467 -11.34 4.04 21.35
N ILE A 468 -10.24 3.55 20.80
CA ILE A 468 -9.71 2.21 21.03
C ILE A 468 -8.25 2.27 21.42
N ASP A 469 -7.86 1.43 22.38
CA ASP A 469 -6.49 1.26 22.86
C ASP A 469 -6.06 -0.18 22.59
N PHE A 470 -5.01 -0.38 21.83
CA PHE A 470 -4.33 -1.67 21.70
C PHE A 470 -3.10 -1.69 22.61
N ALA A 471 -2.82 -2.82 23.27
CA ALA A 471 -1.71 -2.94 24.20
C ALA A 471 -0.37 -2.53 23.57
N GLY A 472 0.30 -1.55 24.13
CA GLY A 472 1.59 -1.02 23.64
C GLY A 472 1.49 -0.13 22.40
N LYS A 473 0.28 0.26 21.97
CA LYS A 473 0.06 1.19 20.86
C LYS A 473 -0.68 2.44 21.37
N SER A 474 -0.56 3.53 20.63
CA SER A 474 -1.31 4.74 20.95
C SER A 474 -2.80 4.58 20.67
N ARG A 475 -3.56 5.35 21.43
CA ARG A 475 -5.02 5.50 21.31
C ARG A 475 -5.41 5.99 19.93
N ARG A 476 -6.50 5.43 19.39
CA ARG A 476 -7.07 5.82 18.11
C ARG A 476 -8.53 6.21 18.27
N ALA A 477 -8.95 7.26 17.59
CA ALA A 477 -10.36 7.54 17.42
C ALA A 477 -11.02 6.42 16.62
N VAL A 478 -12.31 6.16 16.87
CA VAL A 478 -13.11 5.24 16.06
C VAL A 478 -14.23 6.01 15.38
N ASP A 479 -14.60 5.55 14.19
CA ASP A 479 -15.59 6.18 13.33
C ASP A 479 -16.82 5.27 13.13
N ASN A 480 -17.90 5.84 12.57
CA ASN A 480 -19.08 5.09 12.15
C ASN A 480 -19.70 4.22 13.25
N ILE A 481 -19.80 4.77 14.48
CA ILE A 481 -20.39 4.05 15.61
C ILE A 481 -21.89 3.87 15.36
N GLN A 482 -22.34 2.62 15.35
CA GLN A 482 -23.75 2.27 15.15
C GLN A 482 -24.17 1.18 16.14
N TRP A 483 -25.21 1.48 16.91
CA TRP A 483 -25.93 0.46 17.67
C TRP A 483 -26.97 -0.18 16.74
N ARG A 484 -26.88 -1.48 16.55
CA ARG A 484 -27.78 -2.24 15.65
C ARG A 484 -29.05 -2.73 16.38
N ASP A 485 -28.91 -2.97 17.66
CA ASP A 485 -29.96 -3.24 18.63
C ASP A 485 -29.42 -2.85 20.02
N ASP A 486 -30.18 -3.07 21.08
CA ASP A 486 -29.77 -2.63 22.43
C ASP A 486 -28.43 -3.21 22.89
N ASN A 487 -28.00 -4.32 22.29
CA ASN A 487 -26.85 -5.09 22.75
C ASN A 487 -25.72 -5.25 21.72
N GLN A 488 -25.93 -4.87 20.47
CA GLN A 488 -24.88 -5.00 19.44
C GLN A 488 -24.42 -3.64 18.93
N VAL A 489 -23.12 -3.39 19.00
CA VAL A 489 -22.47 -2.19 18.45
C VAL A 489 -21.43 -2.55 17.40
N THR A 490 -21.32 -1.70 16.39
CA THR A 490 -20.24 -1.75 15.39
C THR A 490 -19.63 -0.37 15.21
N PHE A 491 -18.35 -0.33 14.86
CA PHE A 491 -17.61 0.89 14.51
C PHE A 491 -16.46 0.54 13.56
N THR A 492 -15.71 1.52 13.10
CA THR A 492 -14.56 1.32 12.21
C THR A 492 -13.32 1.99 12.75
N VAL A 493 -12.16 1.39 12.49
CA VAL A 493 -10.85 1.97 12.77
C VAL A 493 -9.81 1.38 11.82
N ASP A 494 -8.97 2.23 11.23
CA ASP A 494 -7.81 1.76 10.48
C ASP A 494 -6.63 1.52 11.42
N THR A 495 -6.04 0.33 11.32
CA THR A 495 -4.92 -0.11 12.17
C THR A 495 -3.73 -0.55 11.33
N TRP A 496 -2.60 -0.87 11.96
CA TRP A 496 -1.46 -1.50 11.27
C TRP A 496 -1.76 -2.88 10.69
N MET A 497 -2.84 -3.54 11.18
CA MET A 497 -3.32 -4.83 10.68
C MET A 497 -4.23 -4.69 9.44
N GLY A 498 -4.67 -3.49 9.14
CA GLY A 498 -5.61 -3.17 8.07
C GLY A 498 -6.86 -2.44 8.58
N GLU A 499 -7.84 -2.29 7.71
CA GLU A 499 -9.17 -1.81 8.06
C GLU A 499 -9.79 -2.78 9.08
N THR A 500 -10.22 -2.25 10.21
CA THR A 500 -10.77 -3.03 11.29
C THR A 500 -12.20 -2.58 11.60
N ARG A 501 -13.13 -3.53 11.59
CA ARG A 501 -14.54 -3.31 11.88
C ARG A 501 -15.02 -4.26 12.96
N PRO A 502 -15.01 -3.85 14.22
CA PRO A 502 -15.61 -4.59 15.32
C PRO A 502 -17.12 -4.78 15.14
N VAL A 503 -17.61 -5.98 15.40
CA VAL A 503 -19.03 -6.32 15.56
C VAL A 503 -19.13 -6.99 16.92
N VAL A 504 -19.64 -6.27 17.90
CA VAL A 504 -19.52 -6.59 19.31
C VAL A 504 -20.89 -6.70 19.95
N ASN A 505 -21.13 -7.83 20.62
CA ASN A 505 -22.31 -8.03 21.47
C ASN A 505 -21.92 -7.78 22.93
N VAL A 506 -22.64 -6.90 23.59
CA VAL A 506 -22.48 -6.58 25.01
C VAL A 506 -23.69 -7.10 25.77
N ASP A 507 -23.44 -8.02 26.69
CA ASP A 507 -24.48 -8.59 27.58
C ASP A 507 -24.02 -8.42 29.04
N ASN A 508 -24.64 -7.46 29.74
CA ASN A 508 -24.24 -7.04 31.08
C ASN A 508 -22.75 -6.66 31.13
N ASP A 509 -21.92 -7.50 31.80
CA ASP A 509 -20.48 -7.28 31.94
C ASP A 509 -19.62 -8.12 30.95
N LYS A 510 -20.26 -8.84 30.04
CA LYS A 510 -19.57 -9.70 29.05
C LYS A 510 -19.60 -9.08 27.69
N LEU A 511 -18.49 -9.29 26.98
CA LEU A 511 -18.30 -8.88 25.61
C LEU A 511 -17.96 -10.11 24.79
N THR A 512 -18.67 -10.27 23.66
CA THR A 512 -18.38 -11.30 22.66
C THR A 512 -18.56 -10.72 21.26
N GLY A 513 -18.02 -11.40 20.26
CA GLY A 513 -18.17 -10.97 18.87
C GLY A 513 -16.91 -11.24 18.07
N TYR A 514 -16.65 -10.38 17.10
CA TYR A 514 -15.45 -10.47 16.28
C TYR A 514 -14.98 -9.10 15.81
N PHE A 515 -13.69 -9.00 15.51
CA PHE A 515 -13.14 -7.93 14.69
C PHE A 515 -13.04 -8.46 13.27
N LEU A 516 -13.71 -7.77 12.36
CA LEU A 516 -13.48 -7.96 10.93
C LEU A 516 -12.24 -7.16 10.57
N VAL A 517 -11.10 -7.83 10.35
CA VAL A 517 -9.84 -7.21 9.93
C VAL A 517 -9.66 -7.47 8.45
N GLY A 518 -9.72 -6.41 7.65
CA GLY A 518 -9.92 -6.54 6.21
C GLY A 518 -11.23 -7.28 5.93
N ASN A 519 -11.14 -8.52 5.49
CA ASN A 519 -12.29 -9.37 5.15
C ASN A 519 -12.41 -10.62 6.04
N THR A 520 -11.54 -10.78 7.04
CA THR A 520 -11.47 -11.99 7.88
C THR A 520 -11.93 -11.69 9.30
N ARG A 521 -12.79 -12.56 9.84
CA ARG A 521 -13.30 -12.45 11.21
C ARG A 521 -12.32 -13.04 12.20
N TYR A 522 -11.98 -12.26 13.23
CA TYR A 522 -11.19 -12.66 14.38
C TYR A 522 -12.09 -12.63 15.62
N PRO A 523 -12.44 -13.78 16.20
CA PRO A 523 -13.25 -13.83 17.40
C PRO A 523 -12.61 -13.02 18.54
N ILE A 524 -13.44 -12.31 19.31
CA ILE A 524 -13.03 -11.61 20.51
C ILE A 524 -13.92 -12.00 21.68
N SER A 525 -13.35 -11.91 22.87
CA SER A 525 -14.08 -11.98 24.14
C SER A 525 -13.52 -10.94 25.11
N GLY A 526 -14.32 -10.53 26.07
CA GLY A 526 -13.90 -9.53 27.02
C GLY A 526 -14.92 -9.24 28.13
N THR A 527 -14.62 -8.19 28.89
CA THR A 527 -15.44 -7.76 30.03
C THR A 527 -15.55 -6.24 30.08
N ARG A 528 -16.62 -5.77 30.71
CA ARG A 528 -16.81 -4.37 31.02
C ARG A 528 -15.74 -3.89 32.00
N LEU A 529 -15.32 -2.64 31.85
CA LEU A 529 -14.41 -1.96 32.77
C LEU A 529 -15.17 -0.93 33.61
N ASP A 530 -14.83 -0.82 34.88
CA ASP A 530 -15.44 0.14 35.81
C ASP A 530 -14.95 1.57 35.55
N GLU A 531 -13.75 1.71 34.98
CA GLU A 531 -13.13 3.00 34.68
C GLU A 531 -12.65 3.07 33.22
N VAL A 532 -12.58 4.29 32.71
CA VAL A 532 -11.99 4.54 31.38
C VAL A 532 -10.49 4.30 31.44
N PRO A 533 -9.94 3.42 30.60
CA PRO A 533 -8.51 3.12 30.60
C PRO A 533 -7.64 4.35 30.30
N LYS A 534 -6.50 4.43 30.95
CA LYS A 534 -5.47 5.42 30.62
C LYS A 534 -4.73 4.93 29.37
N GLY A 535 -5.09 5.47 28.21
CA GLY A 535 -4.43 5.16 26.93
C GLY A 535 -3.08 5.85 26.76
N ILE A 536 -2.35 5.46 25.73
CA ILE A 536 -1.13 6.14 25.29
C ILE A 536 -1.57 7.22 24.28
N PRO A 537 -1.31 8.51 24.49
CA PRO A 537 -1.70 9.53 23.53
C PRO A 537 -0.89 9.40 22.23
N PRO A 538 -1.48 9.71 21.06
CA PRO A 538 -0.75 9.75 19.80
C PRO A 538 0.29 10.87 19.80
N VAL A 539 1.43 10.64 19.17
CA VAL A 539 2.49 11.64 19.03
C VAL A 539 2.30 12.39 17.71
N VAL A 540 1.82 13.62 17.82
CA VAL A 540 1.65 14.53 16.68
C VAL A 540 2.78 15.55 16.71
N PRO A 541 3.65 15.61 15.69
CA PRO A 541 4.75 16.56 15.67
C PRO A 541 4.23 17.99 15.51
N ASP A 542 4.86 18.94 16.19
CA ASP A 542 4.60 20.37 16.02
C ASP A 542 4.72 20.78 14.55
N VAL A 543 4.01 21.84 14.14
CA VAL A 543 4.00 22.32 12.74
C VAL A 543 5.42 22.50 12.17
N ALA A 544 6.36 23.04 12.96
CA ALA A 544 7.75 23.21 12.54
C ALA A 544 8.45 21.86 12.30
N ASN A 545 8.13 20.84 13.10
CA ASN A 545 8.72 19.50 13.01
C ASN A 545 8.06 18.61 11.95
N GLN A 546 6.87 18.98 11.45
CA GLN A 546 6.23 18.29 10.32
C GLN A 546 7.08 18.40 9.04
N ALA A 547 7.93 19.43 8.90
CA ALA A 547 8.89 19.55 7.80
C ALA A 547 9.94 18.40 7.78
N ASN A 548 10.08 17.65 8.86
CA ASN A 548 10.92 16.45 8.95
C ASN A 548 10.28 15.22 8.30
N LEU A 549 8.99 15.26 8.02
CA LEU A 549 8.26 14.19 7.32
C LEU A 549 8.48 14.34 5.82
N LEU A 550 9.31 13.49 5.24
CA LEU A 550 9.69 13.58 3.82
C LEU A 550 8.67 12.94 2.89
N GLY A 551 7.77 12.13 3.41
CA GLY A 551 6.74 11.43 2.64
C GLY A 551 6.53 9.99 3.08
N GLY A 552 6.39 9.09 2.12
CA GLY A 552 6.13 7.69 2.41
C GLY A 552 6.58 6.75 1.30
N GLU A 553 6.43 5.47 1.60
CA GLU A 553 6.89 4.41 0.72
C GLU A 553 5.96 3.20 0.79
N ALA A 554 5.43 2.81 -0.37
CA ALA A 554 4.76 1.53 -0.52
C ALA A 554 5.79 0.40 -0.44
N ALA A 555 5.43 -0.72 0.18
CA ALA A 555 6.31 -1.88 0.25
C ALA A 555 5.63 -3.11 -0.35
N LEU A 556 6.40 -3.87 -1.13
CA LEU A 556 6.01 -5.19 -1.62
C LEU A 556 7.01 -6.23 -1.10
N TRP A 557 6.73 -6.76 0.07
CA TRP A 557 7.47 -7.90 0.61
C TRP A 557 7.13 -9.17 -0.17
N ALA A 558 8.09 -10.06 -0.33
CA ALA A 558 8.00 -11.14 -1.30
C ALA A 558 7.85 -12.54 -0.70
N GLU A 559 7.52 -12.70 0.58
CA GLU A 559 7.29 -14.01 1.18
C GLU A 559 6.14 -14.77 0.50
N ASN A 560 5.09 -14.07 0.12
CA ASN A 560 3.93 -14.62 -0.60
C ASN A 560 3.73 -13.97 -1.98
N VAL A 561 4.80 -13.44 -2.58
CA VAL A 561 4.76 -12.81 -3.89
C VAL A 561 5.91 -13.35 -4.76
N VAL A 562 5.57 -13.83 -5.93
CA VAL A 562 6.53 -14.23 -6.97
C VAL A 562 6.31 -13.39 -8.23
N ALA A 563 7.33 -13.30 -9.10
CA ALA A 563 7.25 -12.49 -10.31
C ALA A 563 5.98 -12.69 -11.16
N PRO A 564 5.42 -13.91 -11.33
CA PRO A 564 4.18 -14.12 -12.08
C PRO A 564 2.91 -13.50 -11.50
N VAL A 565 2.92 -12.98 -10.27
CA VAL A 565 1.76 -12.32 -9.61
C VAL A 565 2.10 -10.93 -9.06
N LEU A 566 3.28 -10.44 -9.37
CA LEU A 566 3.82 -9.19 -8.85
C LEU A 566 2.93 -7.98 -9.20
N ASP A 567 2.51 -7.87 -10.45
CA ASP A 567 1.67 -6.77 -10.91
C ASP A 567 0.26 -6.82 -10.31
N ILE A 568 -0.30 -8.02 -10.09
CA ILE A 568 -1.60 -8.20 -9.42
C ILE A 568 -1.58 -7.62 -8.00
N ARG A 569 -0.44 -7.71 -7.31
CA ARG A 569 -0.29 -7.18 -5.93
C ARG A 569 -0.11 -5.67 -5.90
N LEU A 570 0.59 -5.10 -6.88
CA LEU A 570 0.92 -3.67 -6.89
C LEU A 570 -0.18 -2.81 -7.53
N TRP A 571 -0.66 -3.24 -8.70
CA TRP A 571 -1.50 -2.41 -9.55
C TRP A 571 -2.97 -2.85 -9.57
N PRO A 572 -3.88 -1.88 -9.62
CA PRO A 572 -3.68 -0.41 -9.69
C PRO A 572 -3.46 0.29 -8.34
N ARG A 573 -3.47 -0.42 -7.19
CA ARG A 573 -3.45 0.16 -5.83
C ARG A 573 -2.30 1.16 -5.59
N ALA A 574 -1.14 0.95 -6.22
CA ALA A 574 0.01 1.85 -6.09
C ALA A 574 -0.28 3.27 -6.63
N PHE A 575 -1.23 3.44 -7.56
CA PHE A 575 -1.68 4.78 -7.98
C PHE A 575 -2.36 5.53 -6.83
N ALA A 576 -3.18 4.86 -6.04
CA ALA A 576 -3.84 5.46 -4.88
C ALA A 576 -2.83 5.87 -3.79
N VAL A 577 -1.83 5.02 -3.52
CA VAL A 577 -0.74 5.37 -2.60
C VAL A 577 0.02 6.58 -3.12
N SER A 578 0.37 6.60 -4.41
CA SER A 578 1.06 7.73 -5.01
C SER A 578 0.28 9.04 -4.88
N GLU A 579 -1.05 9.00 -5.02
CA GLU A 579 -1.89 10.18 -4.84
C GLU A 579 -1.83 10.72 -3.39
N ARG A 580 -1.77 9.85 -2.38
CA ARG A 580 -1.58 10.30 -1.00
C ARG A 580 -0.25 11.00 -0.77
N LEU A 581 0.78 10.63 -1.54
CA LEU A 581 2.13 11.20 -1.44
C LEU A 581 2.32 12.43 -2.32
N TRP A 582 1.58 12.53 -3.42
CA TRP A 582 1.71 13.61 -4.41
C TRP A 582 0.71 14.74 -4.18
N SER A 583 -0.57 14.40 -4.05
CA SER A 583 -1.68 15.36 -4.08
C SER A 583 -1.88 16.08 -2.74
N ALA A 584 -2.65 17.16 -2.75
CA ALA A 584 -3.03 17.87 -1.54
C ALA A 584 -3.79 16.95 -0.56
N GLN A 585 -3.73 17.26 0.74
CA GLN A 585 -4.30 16.41 1.79
C GLN A 585 -5.82 16.25 1.67
N ASP A 586 -6.50 17.28 1.23
CA ASP A 586 -7.95 17.35 1.03
C ASP A 586 -8.46 16.58 -0.20
N VAL A 587 -7.56 16.09 -1.06
CA VAL A 587 -7.88 15.11 -2.12
C VAL A 587 -8.03 13.73 -1.48
N ASN A 588 -9.18 13.45 -0.84
CA ASN A 588 -9.40 12.27 0.00
C ASN A 588 -10.77 11.60 -0.19
N ASP A 589 -11.51 11.98 -1.21
CA ASP A 589 -12.79 11.34 -1.57
C ASP A 589 -12.54 9.93 -2.14
N VAL A 590 -12.93 8.91 -1.37
CA VAL A 590 -12.73 7.50 -1.68
C VAL A 590 -13.52 7.07 -2.93
N ASP A 591 -14.74 7.54 -3.13
CA ASP A 591 -15.57 7.15 -4.28
C ASP A 591 -15.04 7.75 -5.57
N ASN A 592 -14.62 9.01 -5.51
CA ASN A 592 -13.94 9.66 -6.62
C ASN A 592 -12.61 8.96 -6.95
N MET A 593 -11.83 8.60 -5.92
CA MET A 593 -10.60 7.83 -6.09
C MET A 593 -10.86 6.52 -6.85
N TYR A 594 -11.84 5.72 -6.47
CA TYR A 594 -12.15 4.47 -7.17
C TYR A 594 -12.57 4.68 -8.63
N THR A 595 -13.30 5.75 -8.92
CA THR A 595 -13.70 6.09 -10.30
C THR A 595 -12.47 6.35 -11.17
N ARG A 596 -11.53 7.15 -10.70
CA ARG A 596 -10.28 7.45 -11.41
C ARG A 596 -9.33 6.25 -11.44
N LEU A 597 -9.28 5.45 -10.35
CA LEU A 597 -8.47 4.24 -10.27
C LEU A 597 -8.89 3.20 -11.32
N GLN A 598 -10.19 3.04 -11.56
CA GLN A 598 -10.68 2.14 -12.62
C GLN A 598 -10.19 2.59 -14.01
N ALA A 599 -10.16 3.89 -14.27
CA ALA A 599 -9.60 4.43 -15.51
C ALA A 599 -8.08 4.16 -15.59
N MET A 600 -7.36 4.34 -14.49
CA MET A 600 -5.91 4.07 -14.44
C MET A 600 -5.59 2.59 -14.60
N ASP A 601 -6.41 1.69 -14.09
CA ASP A 601 -6.22 0.23 -14.24
C ASP A 601 -6.19 -0.18 -15.73
N SER A 602 -7.18 0.27 -16.49
CA SER A 602 -7.23 0.01 -17.93
C SER A 602 -6.13 0.76 -18.70
N TRP A 603 -5.95 2.06 -18.40
CA TRP A 603 -4.96 2.91 -19.06
C TRP A 603 -3.54 2.39 -18.88
N SER A 604 -3.17 1.95 -17.67
CA SER A 604 -1.81 1.48 -17.37
C SER A 604 -1.44 0.20 -18.10
N THR A 605 -2.41 -0.68 -18.34
CA THR A 605 -2.20 -1.89 -19.14
C THR A 605 -1.82 -1.53 -20.57
N VAL A 606 -2.51 -0.58 -21.18
CA VAL A 606 -2.28 -0.19 -22.58
C VAL A 606 -1.08 0.75 -22.72
N SER A 607 -1.04 1.81 -21.93
CA SER A 607 -0.03 2.88 -22.05
C SER A 607 1.33 2.50 -21.49
N VAL A 608 1.35 1.83 -20.33
CA VAL A 608 2.58 1.54 -19.58
C VAL A 608 3.07 0.11 -19.83
N GLY A 609 2.16 -0.80 -20.13
CA GLY A 609 2.46 -2.22 -20.30
C GLY A 609 2.49 -2.98 -18.97
N LEU A 610 1.77 -2.49 -17.95
CA LEU A 610 1.58 -3.21 -16.71
C LEU A 610 0.76 -4.48 -16.95
N GLN A 611 1.03 -5.54 -16.20
CA GLN A 611 0.59 -6.89 -16.53
C GLN A 611 -0.41 -7.49 -15.53
N GLN A 612 -1.04 -6.68 -14.66
CA GLN A 612 -1.97 -7.20 -13.64
C GLN A 612 -3.07 -8.09 -14.26
N HIS A 613 -3.69 -7.66 -15.35
CA HIS A 613 -4.72 -8.45 -16.05
C HIS A 613 -4.14 -9.67 -16.77
N THR A 614 -2.98 -9.52 -17.45
CA THR A 614 -2.30 -10.62 -18.13
C THR A 614 -1.84 -11.68 -17.15
N GLN A 615 -1.23 -11.28 -16.04
CA GLN A 615 -0.80 -12.19 -14.98
C GLN A 615 -1.99 -12.95 -14.40
N GLN A 616 -3.09 -12.26 -14.09
CA GLN A 616 -4.31 -12.89 -13.59
C GLN A 616 -4.87 -13.92 -14.59
N GLN A 617 -4.97 -13.54 -15.86
CA GLN A 617 -5.44 -14.45 -16.90
C GLN A 617 -4.56 -15.68 -17.05
N VAL A 618 -3.22 -15.54 -16.98
CA VAL A 618 -2.28 -16.66 -17.01
C VAL A 618 -2.50 -17.59 -15.81
N GLN A 619 -2.71 -17.03 -14.60
CA GLN A 619 -2.99 -17.84 -13.42
C GLN A 619 -4.31 -18.61 -13.57
N PHE A 620 -5.39 -17.97 -14.05
CA PHE A 620 -6.65 -18.65 -14.29
C PHE A 620 -6.53 -19.74 -15.37
N THR A 621 -5.79 -19.50 -16.46
CA THR A 621 -5.54 -20.49 -17.52
C THR A 621 -4.83 -21.73 -16.96
N ARG A 622 -3.83 -21.52 -16.12
CA ARG A 622 -3.12 -22.62 -15.45
C ARG A 622 -4.03 -23.40 -14.51
N LEU A 623 -4.81 -22.68 -13.66
CA LEU A 623 -5.76 -23.29 -12.73
C LEU A 623 -6.86 -24.08 -13.46
N ALA A 624 -7.35 -23.58 -14.58
CA ALA A 624 -8.34 -24.24 -15.43
C ALA A 624 -7.75 -25.39 -16.29
N ASN A 625 -6.45 -25.72 -16.15
CA ASN A 625 -5.77 -26.71 -16.97
C ASN A 625 -5.97 -26.48 -18.48
N ASN A 626 -5.84 -25.21 -18.90
CA ASN A 626 -6.04 -24.70 -20.26
C ASN A 626 -7.49 -24.81 -20.81
N ALA A 627 -8.47 -25.07 -19.95
CA ALA A 627 -9.89 -24.94 -20.30
C ALA A 627 -10.37 -23.47 -20.26
N ASP A 628 -11.64 -23.24 -20.54
CA ASP A 628 -12.25 -21.90 -20.42
C ASP A 628 -12.10 -21.36 -18.99
N THR A 629 -11.63 -20.14 -18.87
CA THR A 629 -11.36 -19.47 -17.60
C THR A 629 -12.54 -18.65 -17.08
N LEU A 630 -13.59 -18.46 -17.88
CA LEU A 630 -14.76 -17.64 -17.50
C LEU A 630 -15.37 -18.08 -16.17
N PRO A 631 -15.52 -19.40 -15.86
CA PRO A 631 -16.06 -19.82 -14.57
C PRO A 631 -15.21 -19.36 -13.38
N LEU A 632 -13.89 -19.30 -13.51
CA LEU A 632 -13.00 -18.79 -12.45
C LEU A 632 -13.08 -17.28 -12.32
N GLN A 633 -13.20 -16.54 -13.42
CA GLN A 633 -13.40 -15.11 -13.41
C GLN A 633 -14.71 -14.69 -12.73
N ILE A 634 -15.78 -15.47 -12.93
CA ILE A 634 -17.06 -15.24 -12.27
C ILE A 634 -16.96 -15.57 -10.77
N LEU A 635 -16.32 -16.69 -10.41
CA LEU A 635 -16.10 -17.05 -9.01
C LEU A 635 -15.28 -15.99 -8.28
N ALA A 636 -14.25 -15.43 -8.92
CA ALA A 636 -13.40 -14.38 -8.36
C ALA A 636 -14.18 -13.09 -8.01
N GLN A 637 -15.37 -12.89 -8.54
CA GLN A 637 -16.22 -11.75 -8.19
C GLN A 637 -16.80 -11.84 -6.77
N ALA A 638 -16.96 -13.05 -6.24
CA ALA A 638 -17.58 -13.30 -4.93
C ALA A 638 -16.58 -13.41 -3.79
N VAL A 639 -15.29 -13.62 -4.09
CA VAL A 639 -14.27 -14.01 -3.12
C VAL A 639 -13.05 -13.09 -3.16
N GLU A 640 -12.33 -13.04 -2.04
CA GLU A 640 -11.07 -12.30 -1.89
C GLU A 640 -10.03 -13.20 -1.22
N PRO A 641 -8.71 -12.91 -1.40
CA PRO A 641 -7.69 -13.57 -0.58
C PRO A 641 -7.97 -13.27 0.90
N ALA A 642 -7.86 -14.28 1.76
CA ALA A 642 -7.96 -14.07 3.20
C ALA A 642 -6.91 -13.07 3.69
N GLN A 643 -7.21 -12.39 4.78
CA GLN A 643 -6.32 -11.42 5.41
C GLN A 643 -4.90 -12.02 5.57
N TYR A 644 -3.88 -11.19 5.35
CA TYR A 644 -2.47 -11.58 5.20
C TYR A 644 -1.95 -12.46 6.35
N TYR A 645 -2.19 -12.06 7.61
CA TYR A 645 -1.73 -12.84 8.76
C TYR A 645 -2.44 -14.18 8.89
N THR A 646 -3.71 -14.26 8.51
CA THR A 646 -4.44 -15.54 8.47
C THR A 646 -3.83 -16.48 7.45
N ARG A 647 -3.53 -16.02 6.23
CA ARG A 647 -2.85 -16.84 5.21
C ARG A 647 -1.50 -17.33 5.69
N GLN A 648 -0.68 -16.45 6.27
CA GLN A 648 0.64 -16.82 6.81
C GLN A 648 0.52 -17.86 7.91
N HIS A 649 -0.39 -17.66 8.87
CA HIS A 649 -0.57 -18.59 9.98
C HIS A 649 -1.08 -19.96 9.53
N LEU A 650 -1.99 -20.01 8.57
CA LEU A 650 -2.47 -21.29 7.99
C LEU A 650 -1.31 -22.03 7.28
N LYS A 651 -0.51 -21.34 6.49
CA LYS A 651 0.69 -21.90 5.86
C LYS A 651 1.72 -22.38 6.89
N PHE A 652 1.92 -21.64 7.97
CA PHE A 652 2.82 -22.01 9.04
C PHE A 652 2.33 -23.29 9.76
N GLN A 653 1.05 -23.40 10.07
CA GLN A 653 0.45 -24.59 10.69
C GLN A 653 0.54 -25.84 9.78
N ALA A 654 0.43 -25.64 8.46
CA ALA A 654 0.59 -26.70 7.46
C ALA A 654 2.06 -27.05 7.18
N GLY A 655 3.03 -26.36 7.76
CA GLY A 655 4.46 -26.55 7.48
C GLY A 655 4.91 -26.01 6.13
N ASN A 656 4.13 -25.14 5.50
CA ASN A 656 4.33 -24.64 4.13
C ASN A 656 4.80 -23.18 4.07
N TYR A 657 4.93 -22.50 5.21
CA TYR A 657 5.34 -21.08 5.22
C TYR A 657 6.85 -20.95 4.99
N HIS A 658 7.27 -21.22 3.76
CA HIS A 658 8.67 -21.20 3.35
C HIS A 658 8.84 -20.89 1.85
N GLN A 659 10.07 -20.64 1.45
CA GLN A 659 10.48 -20.19 0.12
C GLN A 659 10.01 -21.11 -1.04
N PHE A 660 9.85 -22.40 -0.80
CA PHE A 660 9.44 -23.38 -1.82
C PHE A 660 7.93 -23.68 -1.82
N GLU A 661 7.15 -22.97 -1.01
CA GLU A 661 5.69 -23.06 -1.11
C GLU A 661 5.23 -22.58 -2.49
N PRO A 662 4.54 -23.44 -3.27
CA PRO A 662 4.08 -23.04 -4.58
C PRO A 662 2.93 -22.05 -4.45
N LEU A 663 3.16 -20.80 -4.81
CA LEU A 663 2.14 -19.74 -4.83
C LEU A 663 1.27 -19.88 -6.09
N ASN A 664 0.45 -20.92 -6.13
CA ASN A 664 -0.30 -21.38 -7.29
C ASN A 664 -1.77 -21.72 -6.99
N ARG A 665 -2.28 -21.29 -5.84
CA ARG A 665 -3.67 -21.48 -5.43
C ARG A 665 -4.58 -20.42 -6.07
N PHE A 666 -5.88 -20.59 -5.93
CA PHE A 666 -6.85 -19.61 -6.40
C PHE A 666 -6.65 -18.23 -5.74
N ALA A 667 -6.36 -18.22 -4.43
CA ALA A 667 -6.05 -17.00 -3.67
C ALA A 667 -4.88 -16.18 -4.28
N ASP A 668 -3.90 -16.85 -4.90
CA ASP A 668 -2.74 -16.18 -5.50
C ASP A 668 -3.09 -15.48 -6.82
N ALA A 669 -4.15 -15.91 -7.49
CA ALA A 669 -4.66 -15.32 -8.74
C ALA A 669 -5.61 -14.13 -8.52
N LEU A 670 -6.10 -13.93 -7.29
CA LEU A 670 -7.11 -12.90 -6.99
C LEU A 670 -6.49 -11.52 -6.84
N ASN A 671 -7.26 -10.49 -7.17
CA ASN A 671 -7.00 -9.12 -6.74
C ASN A 671 -7.13 -9.01 -5.21
N ALA A 672 -6.55 -7.97 -4.63
CA ALA A 672 -6.59 -7.74 -3.18
C ALA A 672 -8.03 -7.54 -2.65
N GLU A 673 -8.90 -6.95 -3.46
CA GLU A 673 -10.32 -6.71 -3.17
C GLU A 673 -11.19 -7.01 -4.39
N SER A 674 -12.44 -7.41 -4.15
CA SER A 674 -13.43 -7.60 -5.21
C SER A 674 -14.17 -6.30 -5.54
N ALA A 675 -13.98 -5.79 -6.76
CA ALA A 675 -14.73 -4.63 -7.24
C ALA A 675 -16.25 -4.90 -7.28
N THR A 676 -16.65 -6.15 -7.58
CA THR A 676 -18.05 -6.57 -7.59
C THR A 676 -18.65 -6.49 -6.18
N VAL A 677 -17.98 -7.05 -5.18
CA VAL A 677 -18.47 -7.00 -3.78
C VAL A 677 -18.52 -5.55 -3.27
N ARG A 678 -17.52 -4.74 -3.57
CA ARG A 678 -17.57 -3.31 -3.23
C ARG A 678 -18.78 -2.61 -3.84
N GLN A 679 -19.12 -2.91 -5.07
CA GLN A 679 -20.31 -2.35 -5.71
C GLN A 679 -21.62 -2.91 -5.12
N MET A 680 -21.63 -4.20 -4.74
CA MET A 680 -22.78 -4.82 -4.07
C MET A 680 -23.09 -4.15 -2.72
N HIS A 681 -22.09 -3.72 -1.96
CA HIS A 681 -22.31 -2.91 -0.75
C HIS A 681 -23.10 -1.64 -1.06
N LYS A 682 -22.70 -0.90 -2.10
CA LYS A 682 -23.39 0.33 -2.50
C LYS A 682 -24.84 0.06 -2.93
N TRP A 683 -25.08 -1.01 -3.71
CA TRP A 683 -26.42 -1.39 -4.12
C TRP A 683 -27.28 -1.87 -2.94
N ALA A 684 -26.71 -2.65 -2.01
CA ALA A 684 -27.43 -3.10 -0.83
C ALA A 684 -27.82 -1.92 0.08
N ASP A 685 -26.89 -0.98 0.32
CA ASP A 685 -27.15 0.21 1.14
C ASP A 685 -28.22 1.12 0.50
N ARG A 686 -28.17 1.33 -0.82
CA ARG A 686 -29.18 2.11 -1.55
C ARG A 686 -30.56 1.45 -1.50
N LEU A 687 -30.62 0.15 -1.77
CA LEU A 687 -31.88 -0.60 -1.76
C LEU A 687 -32.52 -0.64 -0.35
N VAL A 688 -31.70 -0.73 0.70
CA VAL A 688 -32.17 -0.68 2.09
C VAL A 688 -32.68 0.71 2.46
N SER A 689 -32.04 1.78 1.96
CA SER A 689 -32.50 3.15 2.19
C SER A 689 -33.71 3.55 1.35
N ASP A 690 -33.85 2.96 0.16
CA ASP A 690 -34.94 3.18 -0.78
C ASP A 690 -35.34 1.86 -1.45
N ALA A 691 -36.42 1.24 -0.95
CA ALA A 691 -36.95 -0.03 -1.46
C ALA A 691 -37.44 0.07 -2.93
N GLU A 692 -37.68 1.28 -3.45
CA GLU A 692 -38.08 1.53 -4.83
C GLU A 692 -36.88 1.68 -5.79
N ASP A 693 -35.63 1.60 -5.30
CA ASP A 693 -34.42 1.60 -6.15
C ASP A 693 -34.33 0.30 -6.97
N THR A 694 -35.08 0.27 -8.07
CA THR A 694 -35.12 -0.89 -8.99
C THR A 694 -33.78 -1.13 -9.66
N GLU A 695 -32.96 -0.07 -9.90
CA GLU A 695 -31.64 -0.21 -10.50
C GLU A 695 -30.71 -1.04 -9.61
N SER A 696 -30.64 -0.73 -8.31
CA SER A 696 -29.83 -1.49 -7.34
C SER A 696 -30.37 -2.92 -7.17
N ALA A 697 -31.68 -3.11 -7.11
CA ALA A 697 -32.28 -4.43 -7.00
C ALA A 697 -31.96 -5.31 -8.23
N ASP A 698 -32.08 -4.77 -9.43
CA ASP A 698 -31.80 -5.51 -10.67
C ASP A 698 -30.30 -5.81 -10.83
N ALA A 699 -29.42 -4.89 -10.42
CA ALA A 699 -27.97 -5.12 -10.39
C ALA A 699 -27.59 -6.28 -9.45
N LEU A 700 -28.13 -6.30 -8.24
CA LEU A 700 -27.93 -7.40 -7.29
C LEU A 700 -28.46 -8.74 -7.85
N ARG A 701 -29.68 -8.76 -8.41
CA ARG A 701 -30.24 -9.97 -9.06
C ARG A 701 -29.37 -10.48 -10.19
N HIS A 702 -28.84 -9.56 -11.01
CA HIS A 702 -27.96 -9.92 -12.12
C HIS A 702 -26.70 -10.65 -11.61
N VAL A 703 -26.05 -10.13 -10.57
CA VAL A 703 -24.85 -10.75 -9.99
C VAL A 703 -25.20 -12.14 -9.43
N PHE A 704 -26.26 -12.27 -8.63
CA PHE A 704 -26.61 -13.55 -8.02
C PHE A 704 -27.01 -14.60 -9.07
N ASN A 705 -27.81 -14.24 -10.08
CA ASN A 705 -28.16 -15.15 -11.18
C ASN A 705 -26.90 -15.61 -11.95
N ARG A 706 -25.95 -14.71 -12.15
CA ARG A 706 -24.70 -15.05 -12.82
C ARG A 706 -23.88 -16.06 -12.02
N TRP A 707 -23.81 -15.91 -10.70
CA TRP A 707 -23.11 -16.86 -9.84
C TRP A 707 -23.78 -18.23 -9.85
N GLN A 708 -25.10 -18.31 -9.73
CA GLN A 708 -25.84 -19.59 -9.84
C GLN A 708 -25.63 -20.29 -11.19
N SER A 709 -25.74 -19.55 -12.28
CA SER A 709 -25.53 -20.09 -13.62
C SER A 709 -24.11 -20.63 -13.84
N ASN A 710 -23.13 -20.10 -13.09
CA ASN A 710 -21.72 -20.49 -13.18
C ASN A 710 -21.38 -21.75 -12.39
N THR A 711 -22.22 -22.18 -11.47
CA THR A 711 -21.89 -23.22 -10.47
C THR A 711 -21.49 -24.54 -11.14
N SER A 712 -22.23 -25.02 -12.14
CA SER A 712 -21.94 -26.30 -12.81
C SER A 712 -20.58 -26.30 -13.50
N ASP A 713 -20.24 -25.20 -14.17
CA ASP A 713 -19.00 -25.07 -14.94
C ASP A 713 -17.81 -24.91 -14.00
N ALA A 714 -17.93 -24.12 -12.92
CA ALA A 714 -16.90 -24.00 -11.90
C ALA A 714 -16.64 -25.33 -11.16
N LEU A 715 -17.67 -26.10 -10.84
CA LEU A 715 -17.54 -27.45 -10.27
C LEU A 715 -16.82 -28.40 -11.23
N ALA A 716 -17.15 -28.38 -12.52
CA ALA A 716 -16.48 -29.19 -13.52
C ALA A 716 -14.98 -28.87 -13.62
N LEU A 717 -14.59 -27.59 -13.54
CA LEU A 717 -13.17 -27.20 -13.46
C LEU A 717 -12.51 -27.75 -12.20
N SER A 718 -13.20 -27.68 -11.05
CA SER A 718 -12.65 -28.16 -9.78
C SER A 718 -12.40 -29.67 -9.74
N GLU A 719 -13.16 -30.45 -10.50
CA GLU A 719 -12.92 -31.90 -10.65
C GLU A 719 -11.72 -32.23 -11.56
N ASN A 720 -11.41 -31.34 -12.52
CA ASN A 720 -10.37 -31.52 -13.52
C ASN A 720 -9.03 -30.86 -13.19
N SER A 721 -8.93 -30.14 -12.07
CA SER A 721 -7.72 -29.47 -11.61
C SER A 721 -7.45 -29.77 -10.14
N TYR A 722 -6.32 -30.41 -9.86
CA TYR A 722 -5.94 -30.74 -8.46
C TYR A 722 -5.81 -29.47 -7.58
N GLN A 723 -5.44 -28.35 -8.21
CA GLN A 723 -5.26 -27.05 -7.52
C GLN A 723 -6.60 -26.40 -7.15
N LEU A 724 -7.68 -26.78 -7.86
CA LEU A 724 -9.03 -26.25 -7.62
C LEU A 724 -9.92 -27.18 -6.77
N LYS A 725 -9.46 -28.38 -6.45
CA LYS A 725 -10.26 -29.33 -5.64
C LYS A 725 -10.68 -28.74 -4.30
N ALA A 726 -9.80 -27.99 -3.65
CA ALA A 726 -10.08 -27.34 -2.37
C ALA A 726 -11.12 -26.20 -2.51
N MET A 727 -11.36 -25.70 -3.71
CA MET A 727 -12.35 -24.64 -3.97
C MET A 727 -13.77 -25.17 -4.12
N LYS A 728 -13.99 -26.49 -4.22
CA LYS A 728 -15.33 -27.08 -4.35
C LYS A 728 -16.32 -26.63 -3.28
N PRO A 729 -15.97 -26.62 -1.98
CA PRO A 729 -16.89 -26.09 -0.95
C PRO A 729 -17.20 -24.61 -1.14
N VAL A 730 -16.22 -23.81 -1.55
CA VAL A 730 -16.41 -22.37 -1.81
C VAL A 730 -17.39 -22.14 -2.96
N ILE A 731 -17.26 -22.90 -4.06
CA ILE A 731 -18.17 -22.81 -5.22
C ILE A 731 -19.60 -23.14 -4.78
N GLN A 732 -19.80 -24.20 -4.00
CA GLN A 732 -21.10 -24.60 -3.49
C GLN A 732 -21.70 -23.58 -2.53
N GLU A 733 -20.86 -22.95 -1.71
CA GLU A 733 -21.30 -21.91 -0.77
C GLU A 733 -21.70 -20.63 -1.51
N VAL A 734 -20.97 -20.22 -2.55
CA VAL A 734 -21.34 -19.08 -3.40
C VAL A 734 -22.70 -19.30 -4.08
N ASP A 735 -23.01 -20.52 -4.52
CA ASP A 735 -24.34 -20.88 -5.09
C ASP A 735 -25.47 -20.70 -4.07
N LYS A 736 -25.25 -21.19 -2.83
CA LYS A 736 -26.24 -21.00 -1.75
C LYS A 736 -26.44 -19.52 -1.42
N LEU A 737 -25.33 -18.78 -1.29
CA LEU A 737 -25.38 -17.33 -1.04
C LEU A 737 -26.10 -16.57 -2.15
N ALA A 738 -25.92 -16.98 -3.40
CA ALA A 738 -26.65 -16.39 -4.54
C ALA A 738 -28.16 -16.62 -4.40
N SER A 739 -28.59 -17.84 -3.99
CA SER A 739 -30.00 -18.12 -3.72
C SER A 739 -30.58 -17.30 -2.57
N ILE A 740 -29.83 -17.16 -1.48
CA ILE A 740 -30.19 -16.31 -0.33
C ILE A 740 -30.26 -14.85 -0.79
N GLY A 741 -29.28 -14.38 -1.57
CA GLY A 741 -29.20 -13.03 -2.08
C GLY A 741 -30.37 -12.62 -2.95
N LEU A 742 -30.81 -13.49 -3.88
CA LEU A 742 -32.01 -13.27 -4.68
C LEU A 742 -33.24 -13.10 -3.77
N ARG A 743 -33.44 -14.02 -2.81
CA ARG A 743 -34.56 -13.96 -1.88
C ARG A 743 -34.57 -12.68 -1.06
N LEU A 744 -33.41 -12.29 -0.47
CA LEU A 744 -33.30 -11.11 0.35
C LEU A 744 -33.50 -9.83 -0.46
N THR A 745 -32.95 -9.74 -1.67
CA THR A 745 -33.16 -8.61 -2.58
C THR A 745 -34.63 -8.41 -2.89
N ASP A 746 -35.34 -9.51 -3.19
CA ASP A 746 -36.80 -9.46 -3.45
C ASP A 746 -37.62 -9.09 -2.21
N LEU A 747 -37.22 -9.52 -1.03
CA LEU A 747 -37.88 -9.16 0.22
C LEU A 747 -37.70 -7.67 0.53
N VAL A 748 -36.47 -7.15 0.46
CA VAL A 748 -36.19 -5.72 0.74
C VAL A 748 -36.94 -4.84 -0.27
N ALA A 749 -36.88 -5.16 -1.57
CA ALA A 749 -37.61 -4.41 -2.61
C ALA A 749 -39.12 -4.39 -2.41
N ARG A 750 -39.69 -5.38 -1.72
CA ARG A 750 -41.12 -5.45 -1.38
C ARG A 750 -41.43 -5.03 0.04
N GLN A 751 -40.46 -4.55 0.79
CA GLN A 751 -40.57 -4.24 2.22
C GLN A 751 -41.11 -5.43 3.05
N GLY A 752 -40.74 -6.64 2.62
CA GLY A 752 -41.12 -7.88 3.28
C GLY A 752 -40.23 -8.18 4.47
N THR A 753 -40.78 -8.87 5.46
CA THR A 753 -40.07 -9.25 6.68
C THR A 753 -39.93 -10.76 6.81
N LEU A 754 -38.96 -11.20 7.60
CA LEU A 754 -38.71 -12.59 7.99
C LEU A 754 -39.01 -12.78 9.46
N ASP A 755 -39.40 -13.98 9.85
CA ASP A 755 -39.48 -14.32 11.27
C ASP A 755 -38.11 -14.58 11.88
N ASP A 756 -38.01 -14.58 13.20
CA ASP A 756 -36.74 -14.74 13.93
C ASP A 756 -36.04 -16.07 13.62
N LYS A 757 -36.79 -17.12 13.33
CA LYS A 757 -36.26 -18.45 13.00
C LYS A 757 -35.60 -18.44 11.63
N GLU A 758 -36.24 -17.81 10.66
CA GLU A 758 -35.68 -17.64 9.31
C GLU A 758 -34.45 -16.76 9.31
N ILE A 759 -34.49 -15.65 10.06
CA ILE A 759 -33.34 -14.74 10.25
C ILE A 759 -32.17 -15.51 10.87
N ALA A 760 -32.39 -16.24 11.97
CA ALA A 760 -31.36 -17.03 12.63
C ALA A 760 -30.79 -18.13 11.70
N SER A 761 -31.61 -18.75 10.88
CA SER A 761 -31.19 -19.77 9.91
C SER A 761 -30.29 -19.14 8.83
N ILE A 762 -30.71 -18.03 8.23
CA ILE A 762 -29.90 -17.33 7.21
C ILE A 762 -28.61 -16.79 7.82
N GLN A 763 -28.66 -16.18 9.03
CA GLN A 763 -27.46 -15.68 9.69
C GLN A 763 -26.45 -16.80 9.94
N SER A 764 -26.90 -17.99 10.35
CA SER A 764 -26.03 -19.16 10.54
C SER A 764 -25.36 -19.60 9.23
N GLU A 765 -26.05 -19.56 8.09
CA GLU A 765 -25.44 -19.83 6.78
C GLU A 765 -24.40 -18.76 6.42
N LEU A 766 -24.69 -17.46 6.63
CA LEU A 766 -23.75 -16.37 6.40
C LEU A 766 -22.51 -16.48 7.28
N ASP A 767 -22.69 -16.83 8.55
CA ASP A 767 -21.57 -17.03 9.50
C ASP A 767 -20.68 -18.21 9.11
N ASN A 768 -21.29 -19.26 8.56
CA ASN A 768 -20.54 -20.41 8.05
C ASN A 768 -19.76 -20.04 6.77
N ALA A 769 -20.39 -19.33 5.86
CA ALA A 769 -19.77 -18.86 4.61
C ALA A 769 -18.64 -17.84 4.83
N ALA A 770 -18.68 -17.07 5.93
CA ALA A 770 -17.65 -16.11 6.30
C ALA A 770 -16.31 -16.74 6.75
N LYS A 771 -16.27 -18.06 6.97
CA LYS A 771 -15.05 -18.76 7.39
C LYS A 771 -14.04 -18.82 6.24
N VAL A 772 -12.76 -18.72 6.60
CA VAL A 772 -11.67 -18.90 5.64
C VAL A 772 -11.64 -20.34 5.14
N GLN A 773 -11.59 -20.51 3.81
CA GLN A 773 -11.47 -21.80 3.12
C GLN A 773 -10.40 -21.70 2.03
N ASP A 774 -9.42 -22.59 2.02
CA ASP A 774 -8.31 -22.62 1.05
C ASP A 774 -7.66 -21.23 0.82
N GLU A 775 -7.44 -20.49 1.90
CA GLU A 775 -6.83 -19.15 1.91
C GLU A 775 -7.69 -18.04 1.26
N VAL A 776 -8.96 -18.29 0.99
CA VAL A 776 -9.93 -17.29 0.51
C VAL A 776 -11.06 -17.07 1.51
N VAL A 777 -11.74 -15.94 1.39
CA VAL A 777 -12.98 -15.62 2.07
C VAL A 777 -14.05 -15.26 1.04
N ILE A 778 -15.30 -15.59 1.34
CA ILE A 778 -16.42 -15.17 0.51
C ILE A 778 -16.86 -13.79 0.97
N ALA A 779 -16.29 -12.76 0.36
CA ALA A 779 -16.54 -11.36 0.73
C ALA A 779 -18.00 -10.94 0.48
N ALA A 780 -18.71 -11.65 -0.40
CA ALA A 780 -20.12 -11.45 -0.69
C ALA A 780 -21.06 -11.62 0.53
N VAL A 781 -20.60 -12.23 1.61
CA VAL A 781 -21.37 -12.37 2.87
C VAL A 781 -21.83 -11.00 3.41
N TYR A 782 -20.97 -10.00 3.38
CA TYR A 782 -21.24 -8.74 4.08
C TYR A 782 -22.36 -7.88 3.46
N PRO A 783 -22.46 -7.67 2.13
CA PRO A 783 -23.65 -7.05 1.55
C PRO A 783 -24.94 -7.85 1.79
N LEU A 784 -24.86 -9.20 1.89
CA LEU A 784 -26.02 -10.03 2.25
C LEU A 784 -26.45 -9.81 3.71
N GLU A 785 -25.55 -9.63 4.64
CA GLU A 785 -25.87 -9.25 6.01
C GLU A 785 -26.61 -7.91 6.09
N THR A 786 -26.25 -6.95 5.23
CA THR A 786 -26.95 -5.65 5.12
C THR A 786 -28.40 -5.87 4.68
N LEU A 787 -28.64 -6.67 3.64
CA LEU A 787 -30.00 -7.01 3.18
C LEU A 787 -30.78 -7.79 4.25
N LEU A 788 -30.15 -8.78 4.92
CA LEU A 788 -30.82 -9.57 5.95
C LEU A 788 -31.30 -8.70 7.12
N ARG A 789 -30.48 -7.74 7.56
CA ARG A 789 -30.91 -6.82 8.63
C ARG A 789 -32.14 -6.01 8.28
N ALA A 790 -32.26 -5.59 7.02
CA ALA A 790 -33.42 -4.81 6.58
C ALA A 790 -34.75 -5.62 6.56
N THR A 791 -34.67 -6.95 6.62
CA THR A 791 -35.87 -7.84 6.67
C THR A 791 -36.35 -8.16 8.10
N ARG A 792 -35.68 -7.65 9.14
CA ARG A 792 -36.14 -7.79 10.54
C ARG A 792 -37.41 -6.97 10.76
N ASN A 793 -38.35 -7.52 11.52
CA ASN A 793 -39.46 -6.71 12.03
C ASN A 793 -38.89 -5.63 12.96
N GLN A 794 -39.19 -4.39 12.67
CA GLN A 794 -38.82 -3.25 13.54
C GLN A 794 -39.63 -3.26 14.82
#